data_927329c38dfeac8d3b903b58527e11a1
#
_entry.id   927329c38dfeac8d3b903b58527e11a1
#
_cell.length_a   1.000
_cell.length_b   1.000
_cell.length_c   1.000
_cell.angle_alpha   90.00
_cell.angle_beta   90.00
_cell.angle_gamma   90.00
#
_symmetry.space_group_name_H-M   'P 1'
#
loop_
_entity.id
_entity.type
_entity.pdbx_description
1 polymer ?
#
loop_
_entity_poly.entity_id
_entity_poly.type
_entity_poly.pdbx_seq_one_letter_code
_entity_poly.pdbx_strand_id
1 'polypeptide(L)'
;MKNFLASLQLQKDNPTLLTAQFRALSSQIPILYVLLVINALAVAITHLKSAPLWLSLYIPVALSVVCVFRLCWWEIRGKENVTAERAYRLMKMTISGAGILAVAFGGWAIALYQYGDASQQGQIAYFLVVTGISCIFCLMHLPMAAALTTVITFSAMVATFLFSGNPVFVATAISGLFLILPFLRVINSYFQNFIGLVQLTEELKQKQAEAEELNLVNSRNALHDQLTGLANRRSFFLSLEKRLQKNPSSPPVLGILDLDGFKPVNDVFGHAAGDLVLKETARRFVALVGEEGIVSRLGGDEFGIIFPCSMTRKAIADLGLALCAAVRDPFEIPDGSVRVFGSCGIVYPDIGTYTAEDLYEKADFALYQVKSKRSSGVEFFSAEHEKILTQRYLIELELQANDFAKELKLEYQPIVELKSGRVVAYEALARWDSARFGRISPDAFIPAAERTAVIGRMTRILFAKALEALAIIPRHLSLSFNLSARDICDHETSMALLAMITRSGIDPKRIEFEITETALLSDFDTADQVISMLRAAGISIALDDFGTGYSSLSHIHRLGFDKLKIDKSFVMNFDRDARCMNITRSVANLCQNLGIASVAEGVESEEIAEGLKAMGVRLAQGYHFSRPLPLELAIDYATRCEAAASSRNSLSA
;
A
#
# COMPACT_ATOMS: atom_id res chain seq x y z
N MET A 1 16.15 -57.90 8.11
CA MET A 1 17.60 -57.93 7.79
C MET A 1 17.92 -57.21 6.48
N LYS A 2 17.23 -57.50 5.35
CA LYS A 2 17.49 -56.80 4.06
C LYS A 2 17.32 -55.27 4.16
N ASN A 3 16.24 -54.78 4.78
CA ASN A 3 15.99 -53.33 4.95
C ASN A 3 17.04 -52.66 5.88
N PHE A 4 17.52 -53.38 6.90
CA PHE A 4 18.58 -52.87 7.78
C PHE A 4 19.93 -52.76 7.05
N LEU A 5 20.32 -53.76 6.24
CA LEU A 5 21.55 -53.69 5.46
C LEU A 5 21.48 -52.57 4.37
N ALA A 6 20.31 -52.36 3.81
CA ALA A 6 20.10 -51.29 2.86
C ALA A 6 20.20 -49.88 3.51
N SER A 7 19.75 -49.72 4.76
CA SER A 7 19.88 -48.46 5.50
C SER A 7 21.32 -48.09 5.88
N LEU A 8 22.22 -49.05 5.92
CA LEU A 8 23.64 -48.85 6.23
C LEU A 8 24.49 -48.48 4.97
N GLN A 9 23.93 -48.65 3.77
CA GLN A 9 24.64 -48.38 2.54
C GLN A 9 24.79 -46.87 2.25
N LEU A 10 25.89 -46.52 1.58
CA LEU A 10 26.11 -45.15 1.09
C LEU A 10 25.07 -44.79 0.03
N GLN A 11 24.30 -43.73 0.27
CA GLN A 11 23.31 -43.19 -0.66
C GLN A 11 23.95 -42.32 -1.69
N LYS A 12 24.27 -42.88 -2.88
CA LYS A 12 24.94 -42.15 -3.97
C LYS A 12 24.09 -40.99 -4.51
N ASP A 13 22.79 -41.09 -4.42
CA ASP A 13 21.84 -40.16 -5.00
C ASP A 13 21.62 -38.88 -4.15
N ASN A 14 22.21 -38.79 -2.96
CA ASN A 14 22.09 -37.64 -2.07
C ASN A 14 23.47 -36.93 -1.87
N PRO A 15 23.82 -35.95 -2.72
CA PRO A 15 25.12 -35.28 -2.68
C PRO A 15 25.34 -34.45 -1.41
N THR A 16 24.30 -33.86 -0.84
CA THR A 16 24.38 -33.06 0.40
C THR A 16 24.69 -33.95 1.60
N LEU A 17 24.04 -35.10 1.69
CA LEU A 17 24.29 -36.08 2.74
C LEU A 17 25.71 -36.64 2.63
N LEU A 18 26.20 -37.01 1.41
CA LEU A 18 27.55 -37.52 1.20
C LEU A 18 28.63 -36.52 1.63
N THR A 19 28.45 -35.25 1.31
CA THR A 19 29.43 -34.21 1.71
C THR A 19 29.40 -33.94 3.22
N ALA A 20 28.20 -33.95 3.83
CA ALA A 20 28.05 -33.84 5.28
C ALA A 20 28.67 -35.03 6.03
N GLN A 21 28.41 -36.29 5.57
CA GLN A 21 29.02 -37.50 6.12
C GLN A 21 30.55 -37.44 6.02
N PHE A 22 31.10 -37.09 4.84
CA PHE A 22 32.53 -37.00 4.64
C PHE A 22 33.17 -35.97 5.58
N ARG A 23 32.57 -34.80 5.75
CA ARG A 23 33.05 -33.76 6.65
C ARG A 23 33.04 -34.21 8.12
N ALA A 24 31.95 -34.84 8.58
CA ALA A 24 31.88 -35.39 9.91
C ALA A 24 32.91 -36.52 10.14
N LEU A 25 33.06 -37.42 9.16
CA LEU A 25 33.99 -38.53 9.22
C LEU A 25 35.44 -38.06 9.24
N SER A 26 35.80 -37.06 8.44
CA SER A 26 37.15 -36.52 8.33
C SER A 26 37.71 -35.95 9.64
N SER A 27 36.85 -35.50 10.53
CA SER A 27 37.23 -35.01 11.88
C SER A 27 37.44 -36.14 12.89
N GLN A 28 36.82 -37.32 12.70
CA GLN A 28 36.82 -38.41 13.67
C GLN A 28 37.85 -39.52 13.33
N ILE A 29 38.10 -39.80 12.05
CA ILE A 29 39.01 -40.85 11.63
C ILE A 29 40.44 -40.66 12.16
N PRO A 30 41.06 -39.47 12.19
CA PRO A 30 42.36 -39.28 12.79
C PRO A 30 42.45 -39.79 14.23
N ILE A 31 41.41 -39.52 15.04
CA ILE A 31 41.34 -39.95 16.42
C ILE A 31 41.33 -41.47 16.52
N LEU A 32 40.59 -42.14 15.62
CA LEU A 32 40.57 -43.62 15.56
C LEU A 32 41.95 -44.20 15.38
N TYR A 33 42.72 -43.69 14.42
CA TYR A 33 44.08 -44.24 14.16
C TYR A 33 45.02 -44.03 15.33
N VAL A 34 44.93 -42.87 16.03
CA VAL A 34 45.70 -42.63 17.27
C VAL A 34 45.34 -43.68 18.34
N LEU A 35 44.05 -43.90 18.56
CA LEU A 35 43.59 -44.90 19.55
C LEU A 35 44.02 -46.34 19.21
N LEU A 36 43.98 -46.71 17.93
CA LEU A 36 44.43 -48.01 17.49
C LEU A 36 45.94 -48.24 17.73
N VAL A 37 46.77 -47.25 17.43
CA VAL A 37 48.20 -47.29 17.68
C VAL A 37 48.52 -47.41 19.17
N ILE A 38 47.93 -46.56 20.01
CA ILE A 38 48.16 -46.58 21.46
C ILE A 38 47.76 -47.94 22.05
N ASN A 39 46.57 -48.43 21.70
CA ASN A 39 46.06 -49.72 22.23
C ASN A 39 46.94 -50.90 21.76
N ALA A 40 47.37 -50.91 20.47
CA ALA A 40 48.21 -51.96 19.94
C ALA A 40 49.60 -51.98 20.60
N LEU A 41 50.22 -50.82 20.79
CA LEU A 41 51.52 -50.72 21.46
C LEU A 41 51.44 -51.15 22.93
N ALA A 42 50.36 -50.79 23.65
CA ALA A 42 50.17 -51.22 25.02
C ALA A 42 50.15 -52.73 25.17
N VAL A 43 49.41 -53.45 24.30
CA VAL A 43 49.38 -54.91 24.28
C VAL A 43 50.73 -55.50 23.82
N ALA A 44 51.33 -54.90 22.81
CA ALA A 44 52.64 -55.36 22.31
C ALA A 44 53.71 -55.32 23.40
N ILE A 45 53.84 -54.23 24.17
CA ILE A 45 54.81 -54.06 25.27
C ILE A 45 54.63 -55.13 26.33
N THR A 46 53.43 -55.47 26.72
CA THR A 46 53.18 -56.46 27.77
C THR A 46 53.52 -57.87 27.36
N HIS A 47 53.49 -58.18 26.04
CA HIS A 47 53.75 -59.52 25.51
C HIS A 47 55.19 -59.68 24.96
N LEU A 48 56.06 -58.70 25.08
CA LEU A 48 57.46 -58.74 24.55
C LEU A 48 58.27 -59.92 25.11
N LYS A 49 58.00 -60.33 26.34
CA LYS A 49 58.73 -61.43 26.99
C LYS A 49 58.05 -62.80 26.88
N SER A 50 56.77 -62.83 26.57
CA SER A 50 55.95 -64.06 26.58
C SER A 50 55.67 -64.59 25.18
N ALA A 51 55.81 -63.79 24.12
CA ALA A 51 55.48 -64.16 22.75
C ALA A 51 56.70 -63.98 21.81
N PRO A 52 56.76 -64.68 20.65
CA PRO A 52 57.80 -64.50 19.63
C PRO A 52 57.86 -63.04 19.17
N LEU A 53 59.11 -62.52 18.89
CA LEU A 53 59.32 -61.13 18.51
C LEU A 53 58.57 -60.70 17.24
N TRP A 54 58.40 -61.65 16.29
CA TRP A 54 57.58 -61.30 15.11
C TRP A 54 56.11 -60.98 15.42
N LEU A 55 55.55 -61.59 16.46
CA LEU A 55 54.17 -61.41 16.89
C LEU A 55 54.02 -60.25 17.87
N SER A 56 54.98 -60.12 18.83
CA SER A 56 54.95 -59.07 19.85
C SER A 56 55.51 -57.71 19.44
N LEU A 57 56.38 -57.68 18.38
CA LEU A 57 57.03 -56.41 17.97
C LEU A 57 56.76 -56.11 16.50
N TYR A 58 57.07 -57.02 15.55
CA TYR A 58 57.10 -56.66 14.11
C TYR A 58 55.64 -56.44 13.56
N ILE A 59 54.69 -57.25 13.90
CA ILE A 59 53.30 -57.10 13.46
C ILE A 59 52.67 -55.81 14.01
N PRO A 60 52.66 -55.54 15.35
CA PRO A 60 52.07 -54.30 15.88
C PRO A 60 52.79 -53.05 15.38
N VAL A 61 54.12 -53.08 15.15
CA VAL A 61 54.82 -51.96 14.52
C VAL A 61 54.36 -51.74 13.07
N ALA A 62 54.26 -52.82 12.27
CA ALA A 62 53.77 -52.74 10.89
C ALA A 62 52.33 -52.17 10.84
N LEU A 63 51.42 -52.66 11.70
CA LEU A 63 50.06 -52.14 11.79
C LEU A 63 50.00 -50.69 12.24
N SER A 64 50.88 -50.31 13.20
CA SER A 64 51.01 -48.93 13.67
C SER A 64 51.51 -47.99 12.56
N VAL A 65 52.50 -48.40 11.75
CA VAL A 65 52.97 -47.65 10.60
C VAL A 65 51.85 -47.40 9.57
N VAL A 66 51.06 -48.45 9.28
CA VAL A 66 49.88 -48.31 8.40
C VAL A 66 48.88 -47.29 8.98
N CYS A 67 48.60 -47.35 10.28
CA CYS A 67 47.70 -46.42 10.97
C CYS A 67 48.24 -44.99 10.94
N VAL A 68 49.53 -44.79 11.20
CA VAL A 68 50.17 -43.42 11.15
C VAL A 68 50.17 -42.89 9.71
N PHE A 69 50.45 -43.70 8.71
CA PHE A 69 50.34 -43.27 7.31
C PHE A 69 48.92 -42.84 6.96
N ARG A 70 47.91 -43.59 7.38
CA ARG A 70 46.50 -43.26 7.18
C ARG A 70 46.08 -42.02 7.97
N LEU A 71 46.59 -41.85 9.18
CA LEU A 71 46.39 -40.64 9.99
C LEU A 71 46.87 -39.38 9.25
N CYS A 72 48.17 -39.39 8.81
CA CYS A 72 48.73 -38.28 8.08
C CYS A 72 47.96 -37.99 6.78
N TRP A 73 47.55 -39.04 6.08
CA TRP A 73 46.75 -38.88 4.86
C TRP A 73 45.41 -38.19 5.11
N TRP A 74 44.69 -38.54 6.21
CA TRP A 74 43.43 -37.92 6.57
C TRP A 74 43.60 -36.48 7.08
N GLU A 75 44.63 -36.18 7.86
CA GLU A 75 44.94 -34.82 8.31
C GLU A 75 45.21 -33.84 7.15
N ILE A 76 45.87 -34.30 6.10
CA ILE A 76 46.22 -33.49 4.93
C ILE A 76 44.99 -33.35 4.00
N ARG A 77 44.31 -34.43 3.66
CA ARG A 77 43.28 -34.47 2.63
C ARG A 77 41.85 -34.37 3.15
N GLY A 78 41.61 -34.64 4.41
CA GLY A 78 40.27 -34.57 5.04
C GLY A 78 39.72 -33.14 5.17
N LYS A 79 40.60 -32.12 5.08
CA LYS A 79 40.23 -30.69 5.19
C LYS A 79 39.88 -30.02 3.86
N GLU A 80 40.06 -30.70 2.73
CA GLU A 80 39.72 -30.18 1.38
C GLU A 80 38.20 -30.19 1.16
N ASN A 81 37.70 -29.17 0.44
CA ASN A 81 36.31 -29.20 -0.07
C ASN A 81 36.21 -30.25 -1.17
N VAL A 82 35.55 -31.35 -0.86
CA VAL A 82 35.46 -32.53 -1.72
C VAL A 82 34.10 -32.58 -2.41
N THR A 83 34.12 -32.88 -3.72
CA THR A 83 32.87 -33.14 -4.46
C THR A 83 32.18 -34.41 -3.95
N ALA A 84 30.86 -34.49 -4.07
CA ALA A 84 30.07 -35.64 -3.59
C ALA A 84 30.59 -36.99 -4.17
N GLU A 85 30.99 -37.00 -5.44
CA GLU A 85 31.53 -38.22 -6.08
C GLU A 85 32.87 -38.64 -5.51
N ARG A 86 33.77 -37.68 -5.21
CA ARG A 86 35.06 -37.96 -4.55
C ARG A 86 34.82 -38.41 -3.10
N ALA A 87 33.90 -37.77 -2.37
CA ALA A 87 33.50 -38.17 -1.02
C ALA A 87 32.98 -39.63 -0.99
N TYR A 88 32.12 -39.99 -1.93
CA TYR A 88 31.61 -41.35 -2.07
C TYR A 88 32.73 -42.38 -2.27
N ARG A 89 33.67 -42.11 -3.19
CA ARG A 89 34.84 -43.01 -3.46
C ARG A 89 35.72 -43.17 -2.22
N LEU A 90 36.04 -42.07 -1.53
CA LEU A 90 36.86 -42.11 -0.31
C LEU A 90 36.17 -42.85 0.83
N MET A 91 34.90 -42.64 1.04
CA MET A 91 34.10 -43.36 2.07
C MET A 91 34.02 -44.86 1.76
N LYS A 92 33.84 -45.22 0.49
CA LYS A 92 33.86 -46.63 0.06
C LYS A 92 35.23 -47.30 0.33
N MET A 93 36.32 -46.62 0.01
CA MET A 93 37.68 -47.12 0.36
C MET A 93 37.90 -47.22 1.87
N THR A 94 37.28 -46.31 2.64
CA THR A 94 37.35 -46.37 4.11
C THR A 94 36.59 -47.54 4.68
N ILE A 95 35.44 -47.91 4.13
CA ILE A 95 34.71 -49.13 4.54
C ILE A 95 35.55 -50.38 4.36
N SER A 96 36.15 -50.52 3.17
CA SER A 96 37.04 -51.67 2.87
C SER A 96 38.28 -51.65 3.76
N GLY A 97 38.93 -50.49 3.93
CA GLY A 97 40.11 -50.34 4.79
C GLY A 97 39.83 -50.64 6.26
N ALA A 98 38.68 -50.21 6.80
CA ALA A 98 38.26 -50.49 8.16
C ALA A 98 38.05 -52.01 8.39
N GLY A 99 37.40 -52.69 7.43
CA GLY A 99 37.26 -54.14 7.47
C GLY A 99 38.60 -54.89 7.47
N ILE A 100 39.52 -54.51 6.58
CA ILE A 100 40.86 -55.11 6.50
C ILE A 100 41.63 -54.92 7.82
N LEU A 101 41.62 -53.69 8.37
CA LEU A 101 42.29 -53.41 9.64
C LEU A 101 41.64 -54.18 10.82
N ALA A 102 40.32 -54.30 10.86
CA ALA A 102 39.62 -55.04 11.88
C ALA A 102 40.01 -56.54 11.86
N VAL A 103 40.11 -57.14 10.68
CA VAL A 103 40.58 -58.52 10.52
C VAL A 103 42.05 -58.65 10.94
N ALA A 104 42.92 -57.72 10.54
CA ALA A 104 44.34 -57.74 10.88
C ALA A 104 44.62 -57.59 12.37
N PHE A 105 43.97 -56.62 13.04
CA PHE A 105 44.07 -56.43 14.50
C PHE A 105 43.42 -57.55 15.26
N GLY A 106 42.26 -58.04 14.82
CA GLY A 106 41.56 -59.18 15.44
C GLY A 106 42.35 -60.46 15.32
N GLY A 107 42.87 -60.79 14.12
CA GLY A 107 43.73 -61.95 13.86
C GLY A 107 45.02 -61.89 14.66
N TRP A 108 45.69 -60.72 14.76
CA TRP A 108 46.82 -60.49 15.61
C TRP A 108 46.50 -60.74 17.10
N ALA A 109 45.40 -60.22 17.60
CA ALA A 109 44.95 -60.43 18.99
C ALA A 109 44.68 -61.91 19.29
N ILE A 110 44.03 -62.64 18.35
CA ILE A 110 43.76 -64.09 18.47
C ILE A 110 45.11 -64.89 18.52
N ALA A 111 46.03 -64.59 17.63
CA ALA A 111 47.33 -65.23 17.60
C ALA A 111 48.15 -64.98 18.89
N LEU A 112 48.09 -63.77 19.42
CA LEU A 112 48.79 -63.37 20.63
C LEU A 112 48.20 -64.00 21.91
N TYR A 113 46.90 -64.28 21.90
CA TYR A 113 46.17 -64.92 23.02
C TYR A 113 46.75 -66.28 23.43
N GLN A 114 47.40 -66.99 22.54
CA GLN A 114 48.02 -68.28 22.81
C GLN A 114 49.30 -68.15 23.67
N TYR A 115 49.80 -66.93 23.87
CA TYR A 115 51.02 -66.66 24.62
C TYR A 115 50.70 -65.78 25.84
N GLY A 116 51.38 -66.06 26.94
CA GLY A 116 51.23 -65.24 28.15
C GLY A 116 50.34 -65.84 29.24
N ASP A 117 50.34 -65.17 30.40
CA ASP A 117 49.60 -65.56 31.57
C ASP A 117 48.14 -65.03 31.51
N ALA A 118 47.32 -65.36 32.52
CA ALA A 118 45.91 -64.95 32.60
C ALA A 118 45.75 -63.41 32.61
N SER A 119 46.69 -62.65 33.13
CA SER A 119 46.67 -61.19 33.12
C SER A 119 46.88 -60.61 31.73
N GLN A 120 47.84 -61.16 30.99
CA GLN A 120 48.17 -60.79 29.59
C GLN A 120 46.99 -61.20 28.66
N GLN A 121 46.39 -62.34 28.87
CA GLN A 121 45.17 -62.75 28.15
C GLN A 121 44.01 -61.79 28.42
N GLY A 122 43.87 -61.29 29.66
CA GLY A 122 42.89 -60.29 30.05
C GLY A 122 43.09 -58.95 29.33
N GLN A 123 44.36 -58.57 29.07
CA GLN A 123 44.66 -57.34 28.28
C GLN A 123 44.26 -57.49 26.81
N ILE A 124 44.31 -58.66 26.22
CA ILE A 124 43.80 -58.90 24.88
C ILE A 124 42.26 -58.73 24.82
N ALA A 125 41.56 -59.23 25.85
CA ALA A 125 40.12 -59.01 25.97
C ALA A 125 39.79 -57.50 26.03
N TYR A 126 40.50 -56.78 26.91
CA TYR A 126 40.38 -55.34 27.03
C TYR A 126 40.67 -54.62 25.70
N PHE A 127 41.76 -54.97 25.00
CA PHE A 127 42.12 -54.44 23.70
C PHE A 127 40.98 -54.60 22.68
N LEU A 128 40.41 -55.80 22.55
CA LEU A 128 39.35 -56.07 21.57
C LEU A 128 38.09 -55.25 21.89
N VAL A 129 37.70 -55.12 23.17
CA VAL A 129 36.53 -54.34 23.59
C VAL A 129 36.75 -52.87 23.34
N VAL A 130 37.87 -52.28 23.79
CA VAL A 130 38.17 -50.86 23.62
C VAL A 130 38.30 -50.48 22.15
N THR A 131 38.98 -51.34 21.36
CA THR A 131 39.10 -51.15 19.91
C THR A 131 37.75 -51.19 19.22
N GLY A 132 36.87 -52.15 19.56
CA GLY A 132 35.52 -52.23 19.02
C GLY A 132 34.68 -50.99 19.32
N ILE A 133 34.70 -50.53 20.57
CA ILE A 133 33.99 -49.33 20.99
C ILE A 133 34.55 -48.07 20.28
N SER A 134 35.87 -47.94 20.20
CA SER A 134 36.51 -46.83 19.48
C SER A 134 36.10 -46.78 18.00
N CYS A 135 36.09 -47.94 17.32
CA CYS A 135 35.62 -48.04 15.94
C CYS A 135 34.13 -47.60 15.80
N ILE A 136 33.25 -48.00 16.73
CA ILE A 136 31.84 -47.60 16.71
C ILE A 136 31.75 -46.06 16.73
N PHE A 137 32.37 -45.40 17.72
CA PHE A 137 32.28 -43.95 17.88
C PHE A 137 32.90 -43.17 16.74
N CYS A 138 34.08 -43.57 16.29
CA CYS A 138 34.78 -42.85 15.23
C CYS A 138 34.22 -43.08 13.81
N LEU A 139 33.50 -44.20 13.61
CA LEU A 139 32.93 -44.55 12.31
C LEU A 139 31.39 -44.42 12.25
N MET A 140 30.71 -43.85 13.26
CA MET A 140 29.25 -43.81 13.33
C MET A 140 28.59 -43.03 12.18
N HIS A 141 29.31 -42.10 11.58
CA HIS A 141 28.89 -41.38 10.36
C HIS A 141 29.06 -42.22 9.08
N LEU A 142 29.71 -43.38 9.18
CA LEU A 142 29.86 -44.35 8.11
C LEU A 142 29.34 -45.72 8.61
N PRO A 143 28.01 -45.87 8.73
CA PRO A 143 27.41 -46.97 9.49
C PRO A 143 27.81 -48.36 9.00
N MET A 144 28.07 -48.52 7.71
CA MET A 144 28.53 -49.78 7.16
C MET A 144 29.94 -50.14 7.67
N ALA A 145 30.85 -49.19 7.80
CA ALA A 145 32.18 -49.42 8.36
C ALA A 145 32.10 -49.72 9.86
N ALA A 146 31.31 -48.93 10.60
CA ALA A 146 31.08 -49.17 12.04
C ALA A 146 30.47 -50.58 12.32
N ALA A 147 29.48 -50.95 11.54
CA ALA A 147 28.82 -52.26 11.67
C ALA A 147 29.80 -53.41 11.34
N LEU A 148 30.57 -53.28 10.23
CA LEU A 148 31.54 -54.26 9.78
C LEU A 148 32.65 -54.49 10.84
N THR A 149 33.24 -53.41 11.34
CA THR A 149 34.29 -53.50 12.39
C THR A 149 33.74 -54.05 13.70
N THR A 150 32.51 -53.68 14.11
CA THR A 150 31.85 -54.20 15.28
C THR A 150 31.67 -55.72 15.21
N VAL A 151 31.09 -56.19 14.11
CA VAL A 151 30.89 -57.63 13.89
C VAL A 151 32.18 -58.40 13.90
N ILE A 152 33.23 -57.96 13.16
CA ILE A 152 34.54 -58.62 13.09
C ILE A 152 35.21 -58.65 14.46
N THR A 153 35.29 -57.53 15.18
CA THR A 153 36.00 -57.45 16.47
C THR A 153 35.33 -58.25 17.55
N PHE A 154 34.00 -58.14 17.71
CA PHE A 154 33.29 -58.93 18.73
C PHE A 154 33.19 -60.42 18.36
N SER A 155 33.09 -60.77 17.07
CA SER A 155 33.16 -62.19 16.66
C SER A 155 34.53 -62.79 16.93
N ALA A 156 35.64 -62.05 16.69
CA ALA A 156 36.97 -62.46 17.04
C ALA A 156 37.12 -62.72 18.56
N MET A 157 36.58 -61.81 19.37
CA MET A 157 36.54 -61.98 20.84
C MET A 157 35.74 -63.20 21.27
N VAL A 158 34.55 -63.43 20.72
CA VAL A 158 33.72 -64.60 21.03
C VAL A 158 34.44 -65.88 20.63
N ALA A 159 34.98 -65.97 19.43
CA ALA A 159 35.72 -67.13 18.95
C ALA A 159 36.92 -67.48 19.84
N THR A 160 37.63 -66.50 20.35
CA THR A 160 38.84 -66.68 21.17
C THR A 160 38.48 -67.13 22.60
N PHE A 161 37.48 -66.48 23.20
CA PHE A 161 37.22 -66.63 24.66
C PHE A 161 36.16 -67.71 24.99
N LEU A 162 35.27 -68.05 24.08
CA LEU A 162 34.21 -69.05 24.32
C LEU A 162 34.79 -70.47 24.66
N PHE A 163 35.94 -70.74 24.03
CA PHE A 163 36.63 -72.02 24.19
C PHE A 163 37.86 -72.00 25.11
N SER A 164 38.06 -70.89 25.86
CA SER A 164 39.25 -70.68 26.69
C SER A 164 39.37 -71.57 27.94
N GLY A 165 38.30 -72.26 28.33
CA GLY A 165 38.26 -73.03 29.59
C GLY A 165 38.24 -72.14 30.85
N ASN A 166 38.39 -70.82 30.75
CA ASN A 166 38.34 -69.90 31.88
C ASN A 166 36.92 -69.28 32.02
N PRO A 167 36.21 -69.47 33.16
CA PRO A 167 34.88 -68.93 33.31
C PRO A 167 34.71 -67.46 33.09
N VAL A 168 35.71 -66.64 33.42
CA VAL A 168 35.70 -65.16 33.23
C VAL A 168 35.74 -64.83 31.75
N PHE A 169 36.57 -65.48 30.96
CA PHE A 169 36.64 -65.24 29.51
C PHE A 169 35.39 -65.78 28.77
N VAL A 170 34.82 -66.88 29.20
CA VAL A 170 33.55 -67.40 28.68
C VAL A 170 32.41 -66.40 28.96
N ALA A 171 32.35 -65.86 30.17
CA ALA A 171 31.35 -64.82 30.50
C ALA A 171 31.54 -63.56 29.66
N THR A 172 32.81 -63.14 29.41
CA THR A 172 33.15 -61.99 28.52
C THR A 172 32.73 -62.27 27.08
N ALA A 173 32.93 -63.49 26.57
CA ALA A 173 32.50 -63.88 25.22
C ALA A 173 30.97 -63.82 25.06
N ILE A 174 30.23 -64.37 26.07
CA ILE A 174 28.76 -64.32 26.08
C ILE A 174 28.28 -62.89 26.12
N SER A 175 28.82 -62.03 26.99
CA SER A 175 28.49 -60.60 27.05
C SER A 175 28.77 -59.91 25.72
N GLY A 176 29.91 -60.18 25.07
CA GLY A 176 30.27 -59.65 23.77
C GLY A 176 29.30 -60.03 22.66
N LEU A 177 28.83 -61.27 22.67
CA LEU A 177 27.80 -61.75 21.72
C LEU A 177 26.49 -60.95 21.85
N PHE A 178 26.06 -60.73 23.09
CA PHE A 178 24.83 -59.94 23.35
C PHE A 178 25.01 -58.44 23.04
N LEU A 179 26.19 -57.90 23.02
CA LEU A 179 26.44 -56.46 22.70
C LEU A 179 26.37 -56.15 21.19
N ILE A 180 26.57 -57.13 20.31
CA ILE A 180 26.54 -56.88 18.85
C ILE A 180 25.23 -56.24 18.40
N LEU A 181 24.09 -56.81 18.74
CA LEU A 181 22.77 -56.30 18.30
C LEU A 181 22.45 -54.91 18.84
N PRO A 182 22.63 -54.61 20.15
CA PRO A 182 22.48 -53.23 20.66
C PRO A 182 23.37 -52.22 19.95
N PHE A 183 24.64 -52.53 19.72
CA PHE A 183 25.57 -51.62 19.02
C PHE A 183 25.12 -51.36 17.58
N LEU A 184 24.74 -52.37 16.82
CA LEU A 184 24.19 -52.18 15.48
C LEU A 184 22.93 -51.32 15.48
N ARG A 185 22.08 -51.48 16.51
CA ARG A 185 20.89 -50.63 16.65
C ARG A 185 21.23 -49.18 16.99
N VAL A 186 22.21 -48.94 17.85
CA VAL A 186 22.70 -47.59 18.20
C VAL A 186 23.31 -46.91 16.97
N ILE A 187 24.16 -47.62 16.21
CA ILE A 187 24.78 -47.11 14.97
C ILE A 187 23.69 -46.67 13.99
N ASN A 188 22.68 -47.51 13.76
CA ASN A 188 21.59 -47.17 12.85
C ASN A 188 20.76 -45.99 13.35
N SER A 189 20.39 -45.97 14.64
CA SER A 189 19.61 -44.87 15.23
C SER A 189 20.35 -43.52 15.12
N TYR A 190 21.64 -43.53 15.45
CA TYR A 190 22.47 -42.34 15.36
C TYR A 190 22.54 -41.83 13.91
N PHE A 191 22.71 -42.73 12.96
CA PHE A 191 22.79 -42.38 11.54
C PHE A 191 21.47 -41.83 11.01
N GLN A 192 20.31 -42.40 11.41
CA GLN A 192 19.01 -41.82 11.03
C GLN A 192 18.81 -40.42 11.58
N ASN A 193 19.20 -40.16 12.83
CA ASN A 193 19.16 -38.84 13.43
C ASN A 193 20.09 -37.86 12.68
N PHE A 194 21.27 -38.33 12.26
CA PHE A 194 22.17 -37.50 11.46
C PHE A 194 21.57 -37.13 10.10
N ILE A 195 20.91 -38.08 9.40
CA ILE A 195 20.20 -37.78 8.14
C ILE A 195 19.12 -36.73 8.39
N GLY A 196 18.29 -36.87 9.42
CA GLY A 196 17.25 -35.93 9.77
C GLY A 196 17.80 -34.51 10.04
N LEU A 197 18.94 -34.43 10.74
CA LEU A 197 19.59 -33.16 11.01
C LEU A 197 20.09 -32.47 9.73
N VAL A 198 20.69 -33.24 8.81
CA VAL A 198 21.17 -32.71 7.51
C VAL A 198 19.98 -32.18 6.68
N GLN A 199 18.88 -32.94 6.61
CA GLN A 199 17.67 -32.55 5.88
C GLN A 199 17.03 -31.29 6.49
N LEU A 200 16.91 -31.23 7.81
CA LEU A 200 16.33 -30.05 8.49
C LEU A 200 17.19 -28.79 8.25
N THR A 201 18.51 -28.94 8.27
CA THR A 201 19.43 -27.82 8.01
C THR A 201 19.26 -27.26 6.61
N GLU A 202 19.05 -28.13 5.62
CA GLU A 202 18.82 -27.72 4.22
C GLU A 202 17.46 -27.03 4.06
N GLU A 203 16.41 -27.58 4.67
CA GLU A 203 15.08 -27.00 4.66
C GLU A 203 15.06 -25.59 5.32
N LEU A 204 15.76 -25.43 6.45
CA LEU A 204 15.88 -24.15 7.13
C LEU A 204 16.58 -23.09 6.25
N LYS A 205 17.64 -23.48 5.54
CA LYS A 205 18.33 -22.57 4.61
C LYS A 205 17.43 -22.12 3.47
N GLN A 206 16.66 -23.05 2.91
CA GLN A 206 15.72 -22.72 1.84
C GLN A 206 14.64 -21.75 2.33
N LYS A 207 14.01 -22.02 3.47
CA LYS A 207 13.01 -21.14 4.07
C LYS A 207 13.57 -19.76 4.42
N GLN A 208 14.81 -19.70 4.89
CA GLN A 208 15.46 -18.42 5.16
C GLN A 208 15.65 -17.61 3.87
N ALA A 209 16.10 -18.23 2.79
CA ALA A 209 16.26 -17.55 1.51
C ALA A 209 14.93 -17.05 0.94
N GLU A 210 13.87 -17.87 1.01
CA GLU A 210 12.51 -17.47 0.63
C GLU A 210 11.99 -16.27 1.47
N ALA A 211 12.24 -16.30 2.79
CA ALA A 211 11.84 -15.21 3.68
C ALA A 211 12.61 -13.90 3.40
N GLU A 212 13.90 -13.99 3.08
CA GLU A 212 14.71 -12.83 2.70
C GLU A 212 14.21 -12.21 1.38
N GLU A 213 13.92 -13.02 0.37
CA GLU A 213 13.35 -12.56 -0.90
C GLU A 213 11.98 -11.89 -0.70
N LEU A 214 11.10 -12.53 0.07
CA LEU A 214 9.78 -11.98 0.38
C LEU A 214 9.88 -10.65 1.14
N ASN A 215 10.82 -10.53 2.07
CA ASN A 215 11.07 -9.29 2.80
C ASN A 215 11.56 -8.16 1.89
N LEU A 216 12.41 -8.46 0.90
CA LEU A 216 12.86 -7.47 -0.08
C LEU A 216 11.69 -6.98 -0.94
N VAL A 217 10.84 -7.88 -1.43
CA VAL A 217 9.64 -7.54 -2.20
C VAL A 217 8.66 -6.71 -1.36
N ASN A 218 8.38 -7.14 -0.14
CA ASN A 218 7.49 -6.44 0.77
C ASN A 218 8.01 -5.04 1.13
N SER A 219 9.30 -4.90 1.38
CA SER A 219 9.94 -3.60 1.66
C SER A 219 9.83 -2.65 0.47
N ARG A 220 10.04 -3.17 -0.75
CA ARG A 220 9.87 -2.40 -1.98
C ARG A 220 8.42 -1.96 -2.16
N ASN A 221 7.46 -2.86 -2.01
CA ASN A 221 6.03 -2.56 -2.15
C ASN A 221 5.54 -1.60 -1.06
N ALA A 222 6.10 -1.65 0.15
CA ALA A 222 5.72 -0.74 1.24
C ALA A 222 6.16 0.71 1.01
N LEU A 223 7.20 0.96 0.19
CA LEU A 223 7.80 2.29 0.01
C LEU A 223 7.73 2.81 -1.42
N HIS A 224 7.35 1.99 -2.41
CA HIS A 224 7.27 2.39 -3.81
C HIS A 224 5.87 2.16 -4.38
N ASP A 225 5.50 2.99 -5.37
CA ASP A 225 4.31 2.81 -6.19
C ASP A 225 4.58 1.72 -7.24
N GLN A 226 3.73 0.71 -7.29
CA GLN A 226 3.93 -0.46 -8.16
C GLN A 226 3.82 -0.13 -9.66
N LEU A 227 3.04 0.89 -10.02
CA LEU A 227 2.83 1.26 -11.41
C LEU A 227 4.00 2.04 -11.99
N THR A 228 4.46 3.07 -11.26
CA THR A 228 5.47 4.03 -11.73
C THR A 228 6.87 3.72 -11.23
N GLY A 229 7.01 2.90 -10.19
CA GLY A 229 8.29 2.62 -9.51
C GLY A 229 8.82 3.77 -8.64
N LEU A 230 8.13 4.90 -8.61
CA LEU A 230 8.47 6.04 -7.76
C LEU A 230 8.26 5.72 -6.27
N ALA A 231 8.80 6.55 -5.39
CA ALA A 231 8.43 6.56 -3.99
C ALA A 231 6.90 6.75 -3.87
N ASN A 232 6.25 5.96 -3.00
CA ASN A 232 4.81 6.12 -2.73
C ASN A 232 4.56 7.22 -1.68
N ARG A 233 3.29 7.49 -1.38
CA ARG A 233 2.87 8.48 -0.38
C ARG A 233 3.58 8.30 0.97
N ARG A 234 3.70 7.06 1.45
CA ARG A 234 4.36 6.76 2.72
C ARG A 234 5.85 7.11 2.69
N SER A 235 6.54 6.73 1.64
CA SER A 235 7.97 7.05 1.45
C SER A 235 8.22 8.54 1.31
N PHE A 236 7.29 9.26 0.67
CA PHE A 236 7.32 10.72 0.54
C PHE A 236 7.31 11.41 1.92
N PHE A 237 6.33 11.08 2.77
CA PHE A 237 6.24 11.66 4.12
C PHE A 237 7.43 11.31 4.99
N LEU A 238 7.89 10.05 4.98
CA LEU A 238 9.10 9.65 5.70
C LEU A 238 10.35 10.42 5.23
N SER A 239 10.47 10.68 3.94
CA SER A 239 11.58 11.45 3.37
C SER A 239 11.51 12.92 3.76
N LEU A 240 10.31 13.48 3.81
CA LEU A 240 10.04 14.86 4.22
C LEU A 240 10.38 15.06 5.71
N GLU A 241 9.88 14.20 6.57
CA GLU A 241 10.18 14.20 8.01
C GLU A 241 11.69 14.09 8.29
N LYS A 242 12.36 13.16 7.61
CA LYS A 242 13.80 12.98 7.74
C LYS A 242 14.59 14.24 7.34
N ARG A 243 14.15 14.95 6.28
CA ARG A 243 14.79 16.21 5.85
C ARG A 243 14.51 17.34 6.85
N LEU A 244 13.30 17.43 7.39
CA LEU A 244 12.93 18.38 8.43
C LEU A 244 13.75 18.19 9.70
N GLN A 245 13.93 16.95 10.16
CA GLN A 245 14.76 16.63 11.32
C GLN A 245 16.24 16.93 11.10
N LYS A 246 16.74 16.70 9.87
CA LYS A 246 18.16 16.92 9.56
C LYS A 246 18.54 18.40 9.50
N ASN A 247 17.65 19.26 8.99
CA ASN A 247 17.89 20.68 8.80
C ASN A 247 16.70 21.54 9.27
N PRO A 248 16.47 21.69 10.58
CA PRO A 248 15.33 22.49 11.07
C PRO A 248 15.39 23.97 10.66
N SER A 249 16.60 24.51 10.46
CA SER A 249 16.81 25.92 10.07
C SER A 249 16.65 26.18 8.57
N SER A 250 16.52 25.13 7.75
CA SER A 250 16.30 25.24 6.30
C SER A 250 15.35 24.13 5.85
N PRO A 251 14.05 24.31 6.10
CA PRO A 251 13.06 23.30 5.76
C PRO A 251 13.01 23.06 4.24
N PRO A 252 12.71 21.82 3.79
CA PRO A 252 12.68 21.47 2.38
C PRO A 252 11.53 22.18 1.66
N VAL A 253 11.77 22.57 0.40
CA VAL A 253 10.73 23.07 -0.48
C VAL A 253 9.94 21.90 -1.05
N LEU A 254 8.63 22.01 -1.02
CA LEU A 254 7.68 20.97 -1.41
C LEU A 254 6.79 21.44 -2.54
N GLY A 255 6.55 20.58 -3.53
CA GLY A 255 5.54 20.78 -4.56
C GLY A 255 4.58 19.60 -4.65
N ILE A 256 3.31 19.89 -4.89
CA ILE A 256 2.30 18.91 -5.25
C ILE A 256 1.82 19.23 -6.65
N LEU A 257 1.85 18.25 -7.54
CA LEU A 257 1.42 18.39 -8.92
C LEU A 257 0.33 17.37 -9.23
N ASP A 258 -0.68 17.83 -9.96
CA ASP A 258 -1.82 17.02 -10.39
C ASP A 258 -2.00 17.13 -11.90
N LEU A 259 -2.46 16.04 -12.54
CA LEU A 259 -2.66 15.96 -13.99
C LEU A 259 -4.09 16.37 -14.37
N ASP A 260 -4.26 17.62 -14.78
CA ASP A 260 -5.56 18.12 -15.23
C ASP A 260 -6.01 17.40 -16.51
N GLY A 261 -7.23 16.84 -16.49
CA GLY A 261 -7.80 16.11 -17.62
C GLY A 261 -7.36 14.64 -17.70
N PHE A 262 -6.75 14.08 -16.64
CA PHE A 262 -6.36 12.66 -16.60
C PHE A 262 -7.58 11.71 -16.55
N LYS A 263 -8.61 12.05 -15.77
CA LYS A 263 -9.83 11.22 -15.69
C LYS A 263 -10.50 10.96 -17.05
N PRO A 264 -10.73 11.99 -17.91
CA PRO A 264 -11.20 11.77 -19.28
C PRO A 264 -10.37 10.80 -20.11
N VAL A 265 -9.04 10.75 -19.90
CA VAL A 265 -8.19 9.77 -20.60
C VAL A 265 -8.56 8.35 -20.19
N ASN A 266 -8.76 8.09 -18.91
CA ASN A 266 -9.24 6.80 -18.42
C ASN A 266 -10.63 6.45 -18.94
N ASP A 267 -11.55 7.43 -18.92
CA ASP A 267 -12.95 7.21 -19.30
C ASP A 267 -13.11 6.92 -20.80
N VAL A 268 -12.27 7.52 -21.67
CA VAL A 268 -12.34 7.37 -23.13
C VAL A 268 -11.45 6.24 -23.65
N PHE A 269 -10.21 6.12 -23.15
CA PHE A 269 -9.19 5.20 -23.67
C PHE A 269 -8.89 4.02 -22.74
N GLY A 270 -9.58 3.95 -21.58
CA GLY A 270 -9.41 2.90 -20.58
C GLY A 270 -8.20 3.08 -19.68
N HIS A 271 -8.20 2.38 -18.55
CA HIS A 271 -7.16 2.47 -17.51
C HIS A 271 -5.75 2.13 -18.01
N ALA A 272 -5.63 1.25 -19.02
CA ALA A 272 -4.32 0.91 -19.61
C ALA A 272 -3.64 2.12 -20.27
N ALA A 273 -4.41 3.00 -20.91
CA ALA A 273 -3.89 4.24 -21.48
C ALA A 273 -3.48 5.23 -20.37
N GLY A 274 -4.29 5.36 -19.31
CA GLY A 274 -3.93 6.15 -18.14
C GLY A 274 -2.65 5.67 -17.46
N ASP A 275 -2.45 4.35 -17.34
CA ASP A 275 -1.24 3.76 -16.78
C ASP A 275 0.03 4.14 -17.59
N LEU A 276 -0.08 4.20 -18.92
CA LEU A 276 1.01 4.67 -19.79
C LEU A 276 1.32 6.14 -19.56
N VAL A 277 0.29 6.99 -19.44
CA VAL A 277 0.45 8.42 -19.13
C VAL A 277 1.17 8.60 -17.79
N LEU A 278 0.75 7.88 -16.75
CA LEU A 278 1.37 7.96 -15.41
C LEU A 278 2.83 7.50 -15.41
N LYS A 279 3.16 6.40 -16.11
CA LYS A 279 4.54 5.91 -16.23
C LYS A 279 5.44 6.90 -16.94
N GLU A 280 4.96 7.46 -18.04
CA GLU A 280 5.72 8.43 -18.84
C GLU A 280 5.87 9.76 -18.09
N THR A 281 4.83 10.22 -17.36
CA THR A 281 4.91 11.38 -16.48
C THR A 281 5.99 11.18 -15.40
N ALA A 282 5.99 10.03 -14.75
CA ALA A 282 7.00 9.68 -13.75
C ALA A 282 8.42 9.77 -14.32
N ARG A 283 8.64 9.21 -15.52
CA ARG A 283 9.92 9.26 -16.23
C ARG A 283 10.36 10.69 -16.54
N ARG A 284 9.45 11.53 -17.06
CA ARG A 284 9.71 12.93 -17.36
C ARG A 284 10.06 13.74 -16.11
N PHE A 285 9.34 13.53 -15.03
CA PHE A 285 9.57 14.23 -13.77
C PHE A 285 10.91 13.86 -13.12
N VAL A 286 11.26 12.58 -13.10
CA VAL A 286 12.57 12.15 -12.59
C VAL A 286 13.71 12.76 -13.39
N ALA A 287 13.58 12.81 -14.72
CA ALA A 287 14.60 13.42 -15.59
C ALA A 287 14.78 14.93 -15.33
N LEU A 288 13.70 15.66 -15.01
CA LEU A 288 13.75 17.10 -14.74
C LEU A 288 14.23 17.43 -13.33
N VAL A 289 13.78 16.68 -12.32
CA VAL A 289 14.09 16.91 -10.90
C VAL A 289 15.51 16.48 -10.55
N GLY A 290 16.05 15.46 -11.23
CA GLY A 290 17.39 14.94 -11.01
C GLY A 290 17.56 14.15 -9.70
N GLU A 291 18.80 13.77 -9.39
CA GLU A 291 19.12 12.87 -8.27
C GLU A 291 19.02 13.53 -6.88
N GLU A 292 19.18 14.83 -6.77
CA GLU A 292 19.10 15.54 -5.48
C GLU A 292 17.67 15.76 -4.98
N GLY A 293 16.70 15.77 -5.89
CA GLY A 293 15.28 15.89 -5.56
C GLY A 293 14.63 14.53 -5.37
N ILE A 294 13.39 14.52 -4.89
CA ILE A 294 12.57 13.31 -4.74
C ILE A 294 11.28 13.53 -5.49
N VAL A 295 10.95 12.61 -6.39
CA VAL A 295 9.65 12.52 -7.06
C VAL A 295 8.91 11.31 -6.50
N SER A 296 7.67 11.50 -6.13
CA SER A 296 6.81 10.47 -5.53
C SER A 296 5.43 10.50 -6.19
N ARG A 297 4.76 9.35 -6.26
CA ARG A 297 3.35 9.30 -6.61
C ARG A 297 2.54 9.17 -5.33
N LEU A 298 1.64 10.14 -5.09
CA LEU A 298 0.86 10.22 -3.86
C LEU A 298 -0.43 9.40 -3.95
N GLY A 299 -0.97 9.26 -5.15
CA GLY A 299 -2.16 8.46 -5.47
C GLY A 299 -2.83 9.00 -6.73
N GLY A 300 -3.59 8.18 -7.45
CA GLY A 300 -4.27 8.62 -8.66
C GLY A 300 -3.32 9.29 -9.65
N ASP A 301 -3.59 10.54 -9.96
CA ASP A 301 -2.86 11.47 -10.84
C ASP A 301 -2.00 12.50 -10.08
N GLU A 302 -1.86 12.35 -8.75
CA GLU A 302 -1.09 13.26 -7.90
C GLU A 302 0.36 12.83 -7.73
N PHE A 303 1.29 13.78 -7.91
CA PHE A 303 2.72 13.64 -7.70
C PHE A 303 3.24 14.61 -6.64
N GLY A 304 4.04 14.10 -5.70
CA GLY A 304 4.74 14.90 -4.70
C GLY A 304 6.21 15.07 -5.08
N ILE A 305 6.71 16.29 -4.95
CA ILE A 305 8.09 16.65 -5.31
C ILE A 305 8.74 17.32 -4.11
N ILE A 306 9.86 16.77 -3.63
CA ILE A 306 10.73 17.45 -2.68
C ILE A 306 11.91 17.99 -3.48
N PHE A 307 11.95 19.32 -3.61
CA PHE A 307 12.97 19.97 -4.41
C PHE A 307 14.37 19.86 -3.80
N PRO A 308 15.45 19.93 -4.62
CA PRO A 308 16.82 20.04 -4.13
C PRO A 308 17.00 21.24 -3.19
N CYS A 309 17.68 21.01 -2.06
CA CYS A 309 17.87 22.07 -1.05
C CYS A 309 18.76 23.24 -1.51
N SER A 310 19.52 23.04 -2.59
CA SER A 310 20.44 24.04 -3.16
C SER A 310 19.76 25.06 -4.08
N MET A 311 18.48 24.85 -4.43
CA MET A 311 17.79 25.67 -5.43
C MET A 311 17.26 26.98 -4.86
N THR A 312 17.42 28.06 -5.63
CA THR A 312 16.78 29.34 -5.33
C THR A 312 15.29 29.32 -5.64
N ARG A 313 14.50 30.23 -5.04
CA ARG A 313 13.06 30.33 -5.30
C ARG A 313 12.73 30.46 -6.79
N LYS A 314 13.56 31.23 -7.55
CA LYS A 314 13.41 31.40 -9.00
C LYS A 314 13.64 30.09 -9.74
N ALA A 315 14.71 29.35 -9.39
CA ALA A 315 15.02 28.06 -10.03
C ALA A 315 13.92 27.02 -9.75
N ILE A 316 13.31 27.05 -8.57
CA ILE A 316 12.17 26.18 -8.22
C ILE A 316 10.93 26.57 -9.03
N ALA A 317 10.66 27.87 -9.22
CA ALA A 317 9.57 28.34 -10.07
C ALA A 317 9.77 27.87 -11.53
N ASP A 318 10.97 28.04 -12.05
CA ASP A 318 11.33 27.64 -13.43
C ASP A 318 11.19 26.11 -13.59
N LEU A 319 11.63 25.32 -12.59
CA LEU A 319 11.47 23.87 -12.59
C LEU A 319 10.00 23.45 -12.46
N GLY A 320 9.20 24.10 -11.61
CA GLY A 320 7.77 23.85 -11.50
C GLY A 320 7.04 24.10 -12.82
N LEU A 321 7.36 25.20 -13.51
CA LEU A 321 6.84 25.48 -14.85
C LEU A 321 7.29 24.44 -15.88
N ALA A 322 8.55 23.99 -15.82
CA ALA A 322 9.07 22.94 -16.70
C ALA A 322 8.35 21.60 -16.47
N LEU A 323 8.03 21.25 -15.22
CA LEU A 323 7.24 20.05 -14.89
C LEU A 323 5.83 20.13 -15.47
N CYS A 324 5.14 21.27 -15.31
CA CYS A 324 3.83 21.51 -15.91
C CYS A 324 3.88 21.53 -17.44
N ALA A 325 4.97 22.02 -18.04
CA ALA A 325 5.17 22.00 -19.49
C ALA A 325 5.41 20.58 -20.00
N ALA A 326 6.18 19.78 -19.29
CA ALA A 326 6.53 18.41 -19.68
C ALA A 326 5.30 17.50 -19.83
N VAL A 327 4.23 17.73 -19.07
CA VAL A 327 2.98 16.97 -19.20
C VAL A 327 2.08 17.45 -20.33
N ARG A 328 2.36 18.64 -20.93
CA ARG A 328 1.64 19.12 -22.13
C ARG A 328 2.10 18.44 -23.42
N ASP A 329 3.33 17.90 -23.41
CA ASP A 329 3.84 17.15 -24.55
C ASP A 329 3.00 15.88 -24.73
N PRO A 330 2.64 15.52 -25.98
CA PRO A 330 1.79 14.39 -26.24
C PRO A 330 2.31 13.09 -25.62
N PHE A 331 1.39 12.28 -25.14
CA PHE A 331 1.64 10.91 -24.67
C PHE A 331 1.18 9.94 -25.75
N GLU A 332 2.10 9.10 -26.22
CA GLU A 332 1.79 8.05 -27.18
C GLU A 332 1.05 6.91 -26.47
N ILE A 333 -0.13 6.57 -26.98
CA ILE A 333 -0.95 5.45 -26.53
C ILE A 333 -1.28 4.55 -27.74
N PRO A 334 -1.66 3.28 -27.55
CA PRO A 334 -1.93 2.37 -28.67
C PRO A 334 -2.93 2.90 -29.70
N ASP A 335 -3.91 3.70 -29.27
CA ASP A 335 -4.98 4.22 -30.11
C ASP A 335 -4.72 5.67 -30.59
N GLY A 336 -3.48 6.17 -30.50
CA GLY A 336 -3.11 7.51 -30.93
C GLY A 336 -2.27 8.29 -29.92
N SER A 337 -2.52 9.58 -29.75
CA SER A 337 -1.84 10.41 -28.76
C SER A 337 -2.83 11.22 -27.92
N VAL A 338 -2.53 11.37 -26.63
CA VAL A 338 -3.34 12.17 -25.70
C VAL A 338 -2.52 13.31 -25.10
N ARG A 339 -3.20 14.39 -24.70
CA ARG A 339 -2.59 15.51 -23.99
C ARG A 339 -3.29 15.72 -22.66
N VAL A 340 -2.51 15.94 -21.64
CA VAL A 340 -2.97 16.35 -20.31
C VAL A 340 -2.27 17.64 -19.92
N PHE A 341 -2.77 18.32 -18.91
CA PHE A 341 -2.15 19.52 -18.40
C PHE A 341 -1.68 19.29 -16.97
N GLY A 342 -0.86 20.16 -16.43
CA GLY A 342 -0.38 20.03 -15.07
C GLY A 342 -0.61 21.31 -14.28
N SER A 343 -1.12 21.15 -13.07
CA SER A 343 -1.22 22.20 -12.06
C SER A 343 -0.30 21.85 -10.89
N CYS A 344 0.49 22.83 -10.41
CA CYS A 344 1.47 22.62 -9.36
C CYS A 344 1.33 23.66 -8.26
N GLY A 345 1.13 23.20 -7.02
CA GLY A 345 1.20 24.03 -5.81
C GLY A 345 2.53 23.84 -5.12
N ILE A 346 3.22 24.93 -4.79
CA ILE A 346 4.56 24.90 -4.17
C ILE A 346 4.53 25.66 -2.86
N VAL A 347 5.07 25.05 -1.79
CA VAL A 347 5.42 25.74 -0.56
C VAL A 347 6.93 25.97 -0.48
N TYR A 348 7.31 27.21 -0.35
CA TYR A 348 8.68 27.64 -0.09
C TYR A 348 8.70 28.16 1.35
N PRO A 349 9.03 27.32 2.33
CA PRO A 349 8.87 27.69 3.73
C PRO A 349 9.92 28.71 4.17
N ASP A 350 9.51 29.65 5.01
CA ASP A 350 10.42 30.51 5.76
C ASP A 350 11.12 29.73 6.87
N ILE A 351 12.09 30.37 7.55
CA ILE A 351 12.75 29.77 8.71
C ILE A 351 11.69 29.60 9.82
N GLY A 352 11.43 28.36 10.21
CA GLY A 352 10.42 28.03 11.20
C GLY A 352 10.35 26.54 11.47
N THR A 353 9.53 26.16 12.45
CA THR A 353 9.25 24.76 12.76
C THR A 353 7.99 24.33 12.02
N TYR A 354 8.12 23.32 11.16
CA TYR A 354 7.03 22.75 10.37
C TYR A 354 6.96 21.25 10.59
N THR A 355 5.76 20.70 10.53
CA THR A 355 5.55 19.26 10.35
C THR A 355 5.51 18.93 8.85
N ALA A 356 5.60 17.64 8.51
CA ALA A 356 5.47 17.20 7.13
C ALA A 356 4.04 17.45 6.61
N GLU A 357 3.05 17.28 7.48
CA GLU A 357 1.64 17.53 7.21
C GLU A 357 1.37 19.02 6.95
N ASP A 358 1.96 19.94 7.74
CA ASP A 358 1.81 21.37 7.53
C ASP A 358 2.30 21.81 6.14
N LEU A 359 3.48 21.31 5.73
CA LEU A 359 4.02 21.64 4.40
C LEU A 359 3.18 21.05 3.28
N TYR A 360 2.68 19.82 3.48
CA TYR A 360 1.80 19.15 2.52
C TYR A 360 0.50 19.94 2.34
N GLU A 361 -0.17 20.31 3.44
CA GLU A 361 -1.43 21.07 3.42
C GLU A 361 -1.28 22.42 2.73
N LYS A 362 -0.16 23.11 2.99
CA LYS A 362 0.14 24.40 2.34
C LYS A 362 0.39 24.25 0.83
N ALA A 363 1.10 23.21 0.40
CA ALA A 363 1.32 22.95 -1.02
C ALA A 363 0.03 22.53 -1.74
N ASP A 364 -0.79 21.67 -1.10
CA ASP A 364 -2.09 21.26 -1.61
C ASP A 364 -3.06 22.44 -1.74
N PHE A 365 -3.08 23.34 -0.75
CA PHE A 365 -3.86 24.57 -0.83
C PHE A 365 -3.43 25.45 -2.01
N ALA A 366 -2.12 25.59 -2.24
CA ALA A 366 -1.61 26.35 -3.40
C ALA A 366 -2.02 25.67 -4.72
N LEU A 367 -2.00 24.34 -4.79
CA LEU A 367 -2.49 23.58 -5.95
C LEU A 367 -3.99 23.82 -6.19
N TYR A 368 -4.80 23.78 -5.14
CA TYR A 368 -6.22 24.10 -5.23
C TYR A 368 -6.48 25.50 -5.80
N GLN A 369 -5.67 26.50 -5.42
CA GLN A 369 -5.78 27.86 -5.96
C GLN A 369 -5.47 27.94 -7.46
N VAL A 370 -4.52 27.14 -7.98
CA VAL A 370 -4.29 27.05 -9.43
C VAL A 370 -5.52 26.49 -10.14
N LYS A 371 -6.04 25.37 -9.63
CA LYS A 371 -7.20 24.69 -10.23
C LYS A 371 -8.46 25.56 -10.20
N SER A 372 -8.70 26.30 -9.13
CA SER A 372 -9.88 27.20 -9.01
C SER A 372 -9.86 28.35 -10.00
N LYS A 373 -8.67 28.84 -10.40
CA LYS A 373 -8.51 29.86 -11.44
C LYS A 373 -8.69 29.33 -12.87
N ARG A 374 -8.97 28.03 -13.04
CA ARG A 374 -9.05 27.34 -14.33
C ARG A 374 -7.82 27.59 -15.25
N SER A 375 -6.67 27.86 -14.65
CA SER A 375 -5.40 28.05 -15.32
C SER A 375 -4.44 26.94 -14.89
N SER A 376 -3.91 26.18 -15.84
CA SER A 376 -2.81 25.25 -15.54
C SER A 376 -1.51 26.05 -15.32
N GLY A 377 -0.72 25.70 -14.32
CA GLY A 377 0.53 26.40 -14.01
C GLY A 377 1.03 26.16 -12.60
N VAL A 378 1.79 27.12 -12.09
CA VAL A 378 2.44 27.03 -10.78
C VAL A 378 1.95 28.15 -9.88
N GLU A 379 1.56 27.82 -8.65
CA GLU A 379 1.22 28.78 -7.61
C GLU A 379 2.08 28.52 -6.37
N PHE A 380 2.64 29.58 -5.79
CA PHE A 380 3.36 29.48 -4.52
C PHE A 380 2.44 29.79 -3.36
N PHE A 381 2.52 28.98 -2.32
CA PHE A 381 1.87 29.31 -1.06
C PHE A 381 2.37 30.67 -0.55
N SER A 382 1.45 31.56 -0.20
CA SER A 382 1.73 32.94 0.17
C SER A 382 1.14 33.28 1.55
N ALA A 383 1.56 34.43 2.11
CA ALA A 383 0.98 34.96 3.34
C ALA A 383 -0.54 35.26 3.22
N GLU A 384 -1.05 35.50 2.02
CA GLU A 384 -2.49 35.65 1.76
C GLU A 384 -3.21 34.30 1.87
N HIS A 385 -2.62 33.24 1.32
CA HIS A 385 -3.09 31.86 1.46
C HIS A 385 -3.11 31.42 2.93
N GLU A 386 -2.10 31.78 3.73
CA GLU A 386 -2.04 31.51 5.17
C GLU A 386 -3.23 32.14 5.92
N LYS A 387 -3.57 33.39 5.57
CA LYS A 387 -4.76 34.06 6.15
C LYS A 387 -6.05 33.32 5.81
N ILE A 388 -6.21 32.90 4.55
CA ILE A 388 -7.38 32.17 4.09
C ILE A 388 -7.49 30.82 4.81
N LEU A 389 -6.40 30.06 4.92
CA LEU A 389 -6.37 28.80 5.65
C LEU A 389 -6.71 28.98 7.14
N THR A 390 -6.07 29.97 7.77
CA THR A 390 -6.34 30.28 9.19
C THR A 390 -7.80 30.65 9.40
N GLN A 391 -8.34 31.51 8.53
CA GLN A 391 -9.76 31.88 8.59
C GLN A 391 -10.69 30.68 8.40
N ARG A 392 -10.36 29.80 7.44
CA ARG A 392 -11.10 28.55 7.20
C ARG A 392 -11.11 27.64 8.42
N TYR A 393 -9.94 27.42 9.03
CA TYR A 393 -9.84 26.64 10.26
C TYR A 393 -10.65 27.22 11.42
N LEU A 394 -10.60 28.55 11.59
CA LEU A 394 -11.38 29.22 12.63
C LEU A 394 -12.91 29.08 12.38
N ILE A 395 -13.34 29.15 11.12
CA ILE A 395 -14.75 28.91 10.74
C ILE A 395 -15.16 27.48 11.06
N GLU A 396 -14.32 26.49 10.76
CA GLU A 396 -14.60 25.07 11.08
C GLU A 396 -14.72 24.83 12.59
N LEU A 397 -13.84 25.42 13.38
CA LEU A 397 -13.94 25.37 14.85
C LEU A 397 -15.24 26.00 15.37
N GLU A 398 -15.62 27.16 14.82
CA GLU A 398 -16.84 27.86 15.22
C GLU A 398 -18.10 27.03 14.90
N LEU A 399 -18.14 26.38 13.72
CA LEU A 399 -19.23 25.49 13.32
C LEU A 399 -19.36 24.26 14.22
N GLN A 400 -18.26 23.76 14.79
CA GLN A 400 -18.27 22.61 15.69
C GLN A 400 -18.62 22.98 17.14
N ALA A 401 -18.22 24.17 17.59
CA ALA A 401 -18.28 24.57 19.01
C ALA A 401 -19.60 25.24 19.42
N ASN A 402 -20.33 25.90 18.50
CA ASN A 402 -21.42 26.79 18.83
C ASN A 402 -22.78 26.32 18.28
N ASP A 403 -23.84 26.78 18.96
CA ASP A 403 -25.21 26.72 18.44
C ASP A 403 -25.47 27.89 17.48
N PHE A 404 -25.00 27.72 16.24
CA PHE A 404 -25.12 28.70 15.16
C PHE A 404 -26.56 28.92 14.65
N ALA A 405 -27.56 28.21 15.21
CA ALA A 405 -28.96 28.30 14.74
C ALA A 405 -29.55 29.72 14.78
N LYS A 406 -29.13 30.52 15.76
CA LYS A 406 -29.58 31.93 15.90
C LYS A 406 -28.83 32.88 14.97
N GLU A 407 -27.63 32.54 14.56
CA GLU A 407 -26.76 33.34 13.73
C GLU A 407 -26.99 33.12 12.22
N LEU A 408 -27.57 31.97 11.85
CA LEU A 408 -27.99 31.69 10.49
C LEU A 408 -29.25 32.46 10.11
N LYS A 409 -29.24 33.09 8.94
CA LYS A 409 -30.34 33.84 8.36
C LYS A 409 -30.50 33.50 6.89
N LEU A 410 -31.64 33.88 6.31
CA LEU A 410 -31.90 33.84 4.87
C LEU A 410 -32.10 35.24 4.34
N GLU A 411 -31.54 35.49 3.16
CA GLU A 411 -31.89 36.61 2.29
C GLU A 411 -32.54 36.03 1.03
N TYR A 412 -33.41 36.79 0.40
CA TYR A 412 -34.26 36.35 -0.70
C TYR A 412 -33.94 37.15 -1.95
N GLN A 413 -33.52 36.48 -3.03
CA GLN A 413 -33.28 37.13 -4.29
C GLN A 413 -34.40 36.82 -5.28
N PRO A 414 -35.01 37.85 -5.92
CA PRO A 414 -36.13 37.62 -6.83
C PRO A 414 -35.69 36.95 -8.13
N ILE A 415 -36.47 35.96 -8.57
CA ILE A 415 -36.44 35.37 -9.89
C ILE A 415 -37.61 35.98 -10.68
N VAL A 416 -37.25 36.66 -11.79
CA VAL A 416 -38.16 37.50 -12.55
C VAL A 416 -38.48 36.86 -13.89
N GLU A 417 -39.71 36.87 -14.34
CA GLU A 417 -40.10 36.48 -15.69
C GLU A 417 -39.79 37.65 -16.66
N LEU A 418 -38.87 37.43 -17.57
CA LEU A 418 -38.35 38.48 -18.48
C LEU A 418 -39.45 39.10 -19.37
N LYS A 419 -40.50 38.34 -19.71
CA LYS A 419 -41.56 38.82 -20.57
C LYS A 419 -42.50 39.81 -19.87
N SER A 420 -42.86 39.52 -18.62
CA SER A 420 -43.86 40.30 -17.85
C SER A 420 -43.22 41.28 -16.86
N GLY A 421 -41.98 41.03 -16.46
CA GLY A 421 -41.30 41.78 -15.40
C GLY A 421 -41.81 41.43 -13.99
N ARG A 422 -42.59 40.33 -13.84
CA ARG A 422 -43.14 39.89 -12.56
C ARG A 422 -42.19 38.96 -11.82
N VAL A 423 -42.14 39.07 -10.51
CA VAL A 423 -41.48 38.08 -9.66
C VAL A 423 -42.29 36.79 -9.69
N VAL A 424 -41.66 35.65 -9.91
CA VAL A 424 -42.33 34.32 -9.94
C VAL A 424 -41.85 33.44 -8.80
N ALA A 425 -40.64 33.67 -8.31
CA ALA A 425 -40.04 32.95 -7.20
C ALA A 425 -39.00 33.78 -6.48
N TYR A 426 -38.57 33.30 -5.34
CA TYR A 426 -37.36 33.77 -4.64
C TYR A 426 -36.36 32.65 -4.47
N GLU A 427 -35.08 32.93 -4.61
CA GLU A 427 -34.03 32.06 -4.14
C GLU A 427 -33.66 32.42 -2.69
N ALA A 428 -33.68 31.43 -1.80
CA ALA A 428 -33.30 31.56 -0.40
C ALA A 428 -31.82 31.36 -0.22
N LEU A 429 -31.10 32.44 0.01
CA LEU A 429 -29.65 32.48 0.11
C LEU A 429 -29.22 32.52 1.58
N ALA A 430 -28.43 31.51 1.98
CA ALA A 430 -27.92 31.39 3.34
C ALA A 430 -26.99 32.55 3.71
N ARG A 431 -27.13 33.06 4.95
CA ARG A 431 -26.27 34.07 5.55
C ARG A 431 -25.87 33.63 6.95
N TRP A 432 -24.62 33.82 7.29
CA TRP A 432 -24.16 33.58 8.65
C TRP A 432 -23.54 34.84 9.23
N ASP A 433 -24.24 35.43 10.22
CA ASP A 433 -23.76 36.58 10.99
C ASP A 433 -23.20 36.08 12.33
N SER A 434 -21.93 35.61 12.32
CA SER A 434 -21.26 35.09 13.51
C SER A 434 -21.02 36.19 14.53
N ALA A 435 -21.29 35.92 15.79
CA ALA A 435 -21.00 36.83 16.89
C ALA A 435 -19.49 37.16 17.01
N ARG A 436 -18.63 36.22 16.59
CA ARG A 436 -17.19 36.34 16.71
C ARG A 436 -16.55 36.96 15.48
N PHE A 437 -17.00 36.60 14.30
CA PHE A 437 -16.34 36.97 13.02
C PHE A 437 -17.16 37.95 12.18
N GLY A 438 -18.37 38.33 12.64
CA GLY A 438 -19.28 39.12 11.82
C GLY A 438 -19.88 38.32 10.67
N ARG A 439 -20.18 38.98 9.56
CA ARG A 439 -20.78 38.34 8.38
C ARG A 439 -19.77 37.49 7.63
N ILE A 440 -20.00 36.18 7.58
CA ILE A 440 -19.18 35.19 6.87
C ILE A 440 -19.83 34.87 5.52
N SER A 441 -19.04 34.84 4.45
CA SER A 441 -19.52 34.51 3.10
C SER A 441 -19.98 33.05 3.00
N PRO A 442 -21.06 32.75 2.26
CA PRO A 442 -21.48 31.38 1.94
C PRO A 442 -20.35 30.54 1.33
N ASP A 443 -19.53 31.10 0.45
CA ASP A 443 -18.38 30.45 -0.18
C ASP A 443 -17.32 29.99 0.84
N ALA A 444 -17.31 30.57 2.04
CA ALA A 444 -16.40 30.18 3.11
C ALA A 444 -17.02 29.16 4.07
N PHE A 445 -18.27 29.35 4.51
CA PHE A 445 -18.85 28.52 5.56
C PHE A 445 -19.57 27.26 5.04
N ILE A 446 -20.14 27.27 3.83
CA ILE A 446 -20.81 26.08 3.28
C ILE A 446 -19.80 24.95 3.04
N PRO A 447 -18.65 25.16 2.34
CA PRO A 447 -17.63 24.12 2.22
C PRO A 447 -17.03 23.69 3.57
N ALA A 448 -16.94 24.59 4.57
CA ALA A 448 -16.50 24.25 5.92
C ALA A 448 -17.51 23.35 6.64
N ALA A 449 -18.82 23.63 6.48
CA ALA A 449 -19.89 22.81 7.03
C ALA A 449 -19.95 21.41 6.40
N GLU A 450 -19.69 21.30 5.10
CA GLU A 450 -19.57 20.01 4.40
C GLU A 450 -18.42 19.16 4.95
N ARG A 451 -17.22 19.75 5.12
CA ARG A 451 -16.05 19.05 5.66
C ARG A 451 -16.23 18.58 7.09
N THR A 452 -16.86 19.39 7.91
CA THR A 452 -17.11 19.09 9.34
C THR A 452 -18.35 18.24 9.59
N ALA A 453 -19.04 17.77 8.54
CA ALA A 453 -20.30 17.01 8.61
C ALA A 453 -21.45 17.74 9.34
N VAL A 454 -21.37 19.06 9.47
CA VAL A 454 -22.41 19.88 10.11
C VAL A 454 -23.47 20.33 9.10
N ILE A 455 -23.21 20.15 7.79
CA ILE A 455 -24.05 20.68 6.71
C ILE A 455 -25.51 20.22 6.83
N GLY A 456 -25.81 18.95 7.07
CA GLY A 456 -27.18 18.45 7.18
C GLY A 456 -27.94 19.06 8.36
N ARG A 457 -27.27 19.40 9.49
CA ARG A 457 -27.87 20.16 10.58
C ARG A 457 -28.15 21.60 10.16
N MET A 458 -27.20 22.24 9.45
CA MET A 458 -27.34 23.60 8.93
C MET A 458 -28.48 23.69 7.93
N THR A 459 -28.58 22.76 6.98
CA THR A 459 -29.65 22.66 5.99
C THR A 459 -31.01 22.56 6.65
N ARG A 460 -31.19 21.72 7.67
CA ARG A 460 -32.46 21.59 8.40
C ARG A 460 -32.86 22.90 9.11
N ILE A 461 -31.91 23.62 9.72
CA ILE A 461 -32.16 24.91 10.38
C ILE A 461 -32.59 25.98 9.37
N LEU A 462 -31.84 26.12 8.27
CA LEU A 462 -32.13 27.10 7.22
C LEU A 462 -33.43 26.76 6.51
N PHE A 463 -33.70 25.48 6.25
CA PHE A 463 -34.95 25.06 5.60
C PHE A 463 -36.19 25.29 6.49
N ALA A 464 -36.07 25.14 7.83
CA ALA A 464 -37.13 25.53 8.73
C ALA A 464 -37.50 27.03 8.58
N LYS A 465 -36.49 27.90 8.54
CA LYS A 465 -36.67 29.34 8.30
C LYS A 465 -37.23 29.64 6.91
N ALA A 466 -36.82 28.86 5.89
CA ALA A 466 -37.37 28.98 4.53
C ALA A 466 -38.88 28.65 4.50
N LEU A 467 -39.32 27.61 5.21
CA LEU A 467 -40.75 27.26 5.32
C LEU A 467 -41.55 28.34 6.09
N GLU A 468 -41.01 28.88 7.18
CA GLU A 468 -41.61 30.00 7.90
C GLU A 468 -41.81 31.23 6.99
N ALA A 469 -40.79 31.58 6.20
CA ALA A 469 -40.87 32.67 5.23
C ALA A 469 -41.88 32.36 4.12
N LEU A 470 -41.91 31.13 3.59
CA LEU A 470 -42.83 30.75 2.51
C LEU A 470 -44.31 30.77 2.96
N ALA A 471 -44.58 30.62 4.26
CA ALA A 471 -45.90 30.81 4.82
C ALA A 471 -46.41 32.27 4.75
N ILE A 472 -45.48 33.24 4.74
CA ILE A 472 -45.76 34.69 4.69
C ILE A 472 -45.75 35.20 3.26
N ILE A 473 -44.86 34.66 2.41
CA ILE A 473 -44.73 35.01 0.99
C ILE A 473 -46.05 34.74 0.24
N PRO A 474 -46.50 35.65 -0.67
CA PRO A 474 -47.73 35.49 -1.45
C PRO A 474 -47.86 34.08 -2.08
N ARG A 475 -49.08 33.51 -2.03
CA ARG A 475 -49.33 32.09 -2.38
C ARG A 475 -48.96 31.70 -3.82
N HIS A 476 -48.92 32.65 -4.74
CA HIS A 476 -48.56 32.42 -6.14
C HIS A 476 -47.06 32.37 -6.40
N LEU A 477 -46.23 32.75 -5.39
CA LEU A 477 -44.78 32.71 -5.48
C LEU A 477 -44.24 31.41 -4.91
N SER A 478 -43.18 30.90 -5.53
CA SER A 478 -42.40 29.74 -5.07
C SER A 478 -41.08 30.17 -4.41
N LEU A 479 -40.44 29.24 -3.74
CA LEU A 479 -39.14 29.45 -3.09
C LEU A 479 -38.17 28.35 -3.51
N SER A 480 -37.03 28.77 -4.07
CA SER A 480 -35.92 27.92 -4.35
C SER A 480 -34.99 27.84 -3.15
N PHE A 481 -34.47 26.64 -2.86
CA PHE A 481 -33.58 26.36 -1.74
C PHE A 481 -32.43 25.45 -2.17
N ASN A 482 -31.20 25.86 -1.91
CA ASN A 482 -29.99 25.15 -2.29
C ASN A 482 -29.76 23.93 -1.41
N LEU A 483 -29.46 22.75 -2.02
CA LEU A 483 -29.02 21.54 -1.35
C LEU A 483 -27.56 21.24 -1.70
N SER A 484 -26.77 20.89 -0.68
CA SER A 484 -25.38 20.47 -0.91
C SER A 484 -25.30 19.06 -1.50
N ALA A 485 -24.14 18.71 -2.05
CA ALA A 485 -23.86 17.36 -2.53
C ALA A 485 -24.07 16.29 -1.44
N ARG A 486 -23.75 16.62 -0.21
CA ARG A 486 -23.96 15.72 0.94
C ARG A 486 -25.43 15.56 1.30
N ASP A 487 -26.22 16.66 1.24
CA ASP A 487 -27.65 16.61 1.58
C ASP A 487 -28.41 15.70 0.60
N ILE A 488 -28.09 15.74 -0.70
CA ILE A 488 -28.76 14.92 -1.73
C ILE A 488 -28.35 13.46 -1.69
N CYS A 489 -27.15 13.15 -1.18
CA CYS A 489 -26.67 11.78 -0.98
C CYS A 489 -26.98 11.22 0.42
N ASP A 490 -27.60 12.02 1.32
CA ASP A 490 -27.99 11.60 2.66
C ASP A 490 -29.51 11.38 2.76
N HIS A 491 -29.90 10.12 2.82
CA HIS A 491 -31.30 9.70 2.96
C HIS A 491 -31.98 10.26 4.24
N GLU A 492 -31.22 10.36 5.34
CA GLU A 492 -31.79 10.88 6.61
C GLU A 492 -32.16 12.36 6.49
N THR A 493 -31.26 13.16 5.92
CA THR A 493 -31.52 14.60 5.68
C THR A 493 -32.71 14.78 4.73
N SER A 494 -32.76 14.05 3.61
CA SER A 494 -33.84 14.15 2.63
C SER A 494 -35.20 13.77 3.21
N MET A 495 -35.26 12.71 4.02
CA MET A 495 -36.51 12.32 4.73
C MET A 495 -36.91 13.34 5.77
N ALA A 496 -35.96 13.95 6.48
CA ALA A 496 -36.23 15.01 7.43
C ALA A 496 -36.84 16.25 6.75
N LEU A 497 -36.30 16.65 5.58
CA LEU A 497 -36.84 17.76 4.80
C LEU A 497 -38.29 17.50 4.36
N LEU A 498 -38.58 16.29 3.84
CA LEU A 498 -39.96 15.90 3.49
C LEU A 498 -40.92 15.93 4.68
N ALA A 499 -40.46 15.43 5.84
CA ALA A 499 -41.26 15.49 7.07
C ALA A 499 -41.54 16.93 7.52
N MET A 500 -40.58 17.85 7.34
CA MET A 500 -40.75 19.28 7.64
C MET A 500 -41.78 19.92 6.70
N ILE A 501 -41.74 19.65 5.39
CA ILE A 501 -42.72 20.12 4.41
C ILE A 501 -44.13 19.65 4.79
N THR A 502 -44.27 18.35 5.07
CA THR A 502 -45.57 17.78 5.45
C THR A 502 -46.15 18.43 6.71
N ARG A 503 -45.29 18.69 7.70
CA ARG A 503 -45.74 19.34 8.96
C ARG A 503 -46.08 20.83 8.80
N SER A 504 -45.41 21.52 7.85
CA SER A 504 -45.67 22.95 7.62
C SER A 504 -47.02 23.24 6.98
N GLY A 505 -47.64 22.26 6.32
CA GLY A 505 -48.86 22.43 5.56
C GLY A 505 -48.71 23.28 4.28
N ILE A 506 -47.50 23.58 3.87
CA ILE A 506 -47.20 24.32 2.65
C ILE A 506 -47.36 23.39 1.44
N ASP A 507 -47.96 23.89 0.36
CA ASP A 507 -48.06 23.17 -0.89
C ASP A 507 -46.64 22.85 -1.42
N PRO A 508 -46.26 21.56 -1.57
CA PRO A 508 -44.93 21.17 -2.07
C PRO A 508 -44.59 21.80 -3.43
N LYS A 509 -45.57 22.09 -4.26
CA LYS A 509 -45.35 22.74 -5.57
C LYS A 509 -44.80 24.16 -5.47
N ARG A 510 -44.82 24.76 -4.32
CA ARG A 510 -44.23 26.07 -4.05
C ARG A 510 -42.75 25.97 -3.64
N ILE A 511 -42.24 24.77 -3.47
CA ILE A 511 -40.86 24.50 -3.05
C ILE A 511 -40.08 23.95 -4.25
N GLU A 512 -38.92 24.53 -4.46
CA GLU A 512 -37.95 24.06 -5.44
C GLU A 512 -36.63 23.82 -4.75
N PHE A 513 -35.99 22.66 -5.01
CA PHE A 513 -34.62 22.41 -4.56
C PHE A 513 -33.66 22.63 -5.72
N GLU A 514 -32.60 23.36 -5.44
CA GLU A 514 -31.50 23.61 -6.38
C GLU A 514 -30.32 22.71 -6.06
N ILE A 515 -29.79 22.03 -7.07
CA ILE A 515 -28.72 21.05 -6.95
C ILE A 515 -27.67 21.38 -8.01
N THR A 516 -26.41 21.53 -7.61
CA THR A 516 -25.32 21.79 -8.55
C THR A 516 -24.98 20.57 -9.38
N GLU A 517 -24.45 20.79 -10.59
CA GLU A 517 -23.97 19.76 -11.50
C GLU A 517 -22.96 18.82 -10.81
N THR A 518 -22.04 19.38 -10.02
CA THR A 518 -20.98 18.64 -9.30
C THR A 518 -21.56 17.71 -8.22
N ALA A 519 -22.67 18.10 -7.60
CA ALA A 519 -23.34 17.29 -6.57
C ALA A 519 -23.82 15.95 -7.11
N LEU A 520 -24.27 15.91 -8.36
CA LEU A 520 -24.77 14.70 -9.02
C LEU A 520 -23.66 13.69 -9.36
N LEU A 521 -22.42 14.15 -9.53
CA LEU A 521 -21.31 13.30 -9.90
C LEU A 521 -20.70 12.52 -8.72
N SER A 522 -21.03 12.90 -7.49
CA SER A 522 -20.47 12.25 -6.29
C SER A 522 -21.06 10.86 -6.04
N ASP A 523 -22.39 10.70 -6.20
CA ASP A 523 -23.12 9.43 -6.13
C ASP A 523 -24.44 9.55 -6.90
N PHE A 524 -24.37 9.23 -8.20
CA PHE A 524 -25.49 9.42 -9.12
C PHE A 524 -26.71 8.56 -8.77
N ASP A 525 -26.50 7.31 -8.34
CA ASP A 525 -27.62 6.40 -8.11
C ASP A 525 -28.40 6.78 -6.83
N THR A 526 -27.71 7.21 -5.79
CA THR A 526 -28.35 7.74 -4.57
C THR A 526 -29.07 9.07 -4.86
N ALA A 527 -28.45 9.97 -5.62
CA ALA A 527 -29.07 11.24 -6.01
C ALA A 527 -30.35 11.01 -6.86
N ASP A 528 -30.33 10.08 -7.82
CA ASP A 528 -31.50 9.73 -8.64
C ASP A 528 -32.68 9.23 -7.78
N GLN A 529 -32.42 8.38 -6.80
CA GLN A 529 -33.46 7.90 -5.87
C GLN A 529 -34.07 9.04 -5.04
N VAL A 530 -33.22 9.91 -4.48
CA VAL A 530 -33.66 11.04 -3.66
C VAL A 530 -34.43 12.05 -4.50
N ILE A 531 -33.94 12.43 -5.69
CA ILE A 531 -34.64 13.34 -6.61
C ILE A 531 -36.01 12.78 -6.97
N SER A 532 -36.07 11.48 -7.33
CA SER A 532 -37.36 10.83 -7.66
C SER A 532 -38.34 10.86 -6.50
N MET A 533 -37.87 10.66 -5.26
CA MET A 533 -38.69 10.73 -4.05
C MET A 533 -39.24 12.16 -3.79
N LEU A 534 -38.38 13.18 -3.95
CA LEU A 534 -38.77 14.59 -3.78
C LEU A 534 -39.79 15.02 -4.83
N ARG A 535 -39.60 14.64 -6.08
CA ARG A 535 -40.53 14.90 -7.19
C ARG A 535 -41.89 14.20 -7.00
N ALA A 536 -41.85 12.95 -6.51
CA ALA A 536 -43.10 12.22 -6.17
C ALA A 536 -43.93 12.93 -5.08
N ALA A 537 -43.27 13.69 -4.18
CA ALA A 537 -43.91 14.53 -3.21
C ALA A 537 -44.45 15.87 -3.78
N GLY A 538 -44.20 16.18 -5.05
CA GLY A 538 -44.63 17.37 -5.75
C GLY A 538 -43.66 18.56 -5.70
N ILE A 539 -42.43 18.35 -5.26
CA ILE A 539 -41.38 19.35 -5.18
C ILE A 539 -40.70 19.48 -6.54
N SER A 540 -40.45 20.70 -6.98
CA SER A 540 -39.66 20.98 -8.21
C SER A 540 -38.17 20.86 -7.94
N ILE A 541 -37.42 20.41 -8.96
CA ILE A 541 -35.94 20.30 -8.90
C ILE A 541 -35.33 21.16 -9.98
N ALA A 542 -34.39 22.03 -9.61
CA ALA A 542 -33.59 22.83 -10.52
C ALA A 542 -32.13 22.37 -10.54
N LEU A 543 -31.55 22.29 -11.72
CA LEU A 543 -30.12 22.08 -11.89
C LEU A 543 -29.38 23.40 -11.93
N ASP A 544 -28.45 23.60 -11.01
CA ASP A 544 -27.68 24.83 -10.84
C ASP A 544 -26.28 24.75 -11.43
N ASP A 545 -25.64 25.91 -11.69
CA ASP A 545 -24.30 26.08 -12.26
C ASP A 545 -24.07 25.35 -13.61
N PHE A 546 -25.12 25.19 -14.43
CA PHE A 546 -25.03 24.42 -15.65
C PHE A 546 -24.09 24.99 -16.70
N GLY A 547 -23.22 24.10 -17.22
CA GLY A 547 -22.21 24.42 -18.24
C GLY A 547 -20.81 24.65 -17.68
N THR A 548 -20.65 24.58 -16.35
CA THR A 548 -19.33 24.72 -15.70
C THR A 548 -18.63 23.37 -15.51
N GLY A 549 -19.35 22.26 -15.61
CA GLY A 549 -18.91 20.89 -15.37
C GLY A 549 -18.99 19.97 -16.62
N TYR A 550 -18.95 18.67 -16.39
CA TYR A 550 -18.97 17.61 -17.40
C TYR A 550 -20.31 16.87 -17.45
N SER A 551 -21.45 17.55 -17.32
CA SER A 551 -22.75 16.86 -17.40
C SER A 551 -22.98 16.24 -18.77
N SER A 552 -23.18 14.93 -18.78
CA SER A 552 -23.74 14.25 -19.95
C SER A 552 -25.21 14.63 -20.11
N LEU A 553 -25.62 15.00 -21.31
CA LEU A 553 -27.03 15.23 -21.65
C LEU A 553 -27.94 14.06 -21.24
N SER A 554 -27.37 12.86 -21.14
CA SER A 554 -28.06 11.66 -20.64
C SER A 554 -28.52 11.80 -19.18
N HIS A 555 -27.72 12.47 -18.31
CA HIS A 555 -28.06 12.68 -16.91
C HIS A 555 -29.24 13.66 -16.77
N ILE A 556 -29.26 14.75 -17.54
CA ILE A 556 -30.37 15.71 -17.54
C ILE A 556 -31.67 15.03 -17.93
N HIS A 557 -31.64 14.20 -18.98
CA HIS A 557 -32.83 13.48 -19.44
C HIS A 557 -33.31 12.44 -18.42
N ARG A 558 -32.40 11.72 -17.76
CA ARG A 558 -32.72 10.66 -16.80
C ARG A 558 -33.32 11.21 -15.52
N LEU A 559 -32.75 12.27 -14.95
CA LEU A 559 -33.17 12.84 -13.65
C LEU A 559 -34.44 13.70 -13.72
N GLY A 560 -34.79 14.21 -14.92
CA GLY A 560 -36.03 14.91 -15.16
C GLY A 560 -36.17 16.22 -14.38
N PHE A 561 -35.24 17.16 -14.57
CA PHE A 561 -35.29 18.48 -13.96
C PHE A 561 -36.47 19.34 -14.47
N ASP A 562 -37.01 20.17 -13.61
CA ASP A 562 -38.08 21.12 -13.94
C ASP A 562 -37.50 22.45 -14.42
N LYS A 563 -36.33 22.84 -13.93
CA LYS A 563 -35.59 24.05 -14.29
C LYS A 563 -34.11 23.80 -14.49
N LEU A 564 -33.48 24.67 -15.27
CA LEU A 564 -32.05 24.70 -15.48
C LEU A 564 -31.55 26.14 -15.35
N LYS A 565 -30.60 26.39 -14.45
CA LYS A 565 -29.97 27.69 -14.20
C LYS A 565 -28.70 27.83 -14.99
N ILE A 566 -28.60 28.87 -15.78
CA ILE A 566 -27.41 29.18 -16.61
C ILE A 566 -26.47 29.98 -15.74
N ASP A 567 -25.27 29.44 -15.51
CA ASP A 567 -24.27 30.03 -14.62
C ASP A 567 -23.91 31.47 -15.01
N LYS A 568 -23.72 32.32 -14.02
CA LYS A 568 -23.37 33.74 -14.16
C LYS A 568 -22.14 33.98 -15.04
N SER A 569 -21.17 33.08 -15.11
CA SER A 569 -19.96 33.25 -15.90
C SER A 569 -20.22 33.35 -17.41
N PHE A 570 -21.30 32.73 -17.89
CA PHE A 570 -21.73 32.82 -19.27
C PHE A 570 -22.62 34.04 -19.52
N VAL A 571 -23.39 34.45 -18.51
CA VAL A 571 -24.34 35.57 -18.62
C VAL A 571 -23.64 36.92 -18.51
N MET A 572 -22.71 37.11 -17.55
CA MET A 572 -21.99 38.35 -17.32
C MET A 572 -21.12 38.78 -18.50
N ASN A 573 -20.61 37.83 -19.29
CA ASN A 573 -19.77 38.10 -20.45
C ASN A 573 -20.50 37.95 -21.80
N PHE A 574 -21.79 37.87 -21.75
CA PHE A 574 -22.68 37.60 -22.88
C PHE A 574 -22.55 38.61 -24.01
N ASP A 575 -22.36 39.88 -23.69
CA ASP A 575 -22.21 41.00 -24.65
C ASP A 575 -20.79 41.16 -25.20
N ARG A 576 -19.79 40.55 -24.58
CA ARG A 576 -18.36 40.74 -24.88
C ARG A 576 -17.66 39.52 -25.45
N ASP A 577 -18.17 38.33 -25.18
CA ASP A 577 -17.60 37.05 -25.63
C ASP A 577 -18.62 36.26 -26.45
N ALA A 578 -18.35 36.09 -27.73
CA ALA A 578 -19.19 35.31 -28.64
C ALA A 578 -19.34 33.83 -28.19
N ARG A 579 -18.37 33.29 -27.45
CA ARG A 579 -18.48 31.91 -26.90
C ARG A 579 -19.54 31.87 -25.81
N CYS A 580 -19.51 32.82 -24.88
CA CYS A 580 -20.50 32.90 -23.79
C CYS A 580 -21.91 33.06 -24.37
N MET A 581 -22.08 33.94 -25.37
CA MET A 581 -23.32 34.10 -26.08
C MET A 581 -23.83 32.82 -26.76
N ASN A 582 -22.94 32.07 -27.43
CA ASN A 582 -23.29 30.85 -28.13
C ASN A 582 -23.63 29.72 -27.13
N ILE A 583 -22.94 29.62 -26.00
CA ILE A 583 -23.24 28.67 -24.94
C ILE A 583 -24.63 28.98 -24.35
N THR A 584 -24.87 30.22 -23.94
CA THR A 584 -26.18 30.66 -23.42
C THR A 584 -27.32 30.34 -24.38
N ARG A 585 -27.15 30.62 -25.67
CA ARG A 585 -28.13 30.29 -26.70
C ARG A 585 -28.35 28.79 -26.84
N SER A 586 -27.29 27.99 -26.81
CA SER A 586 -27.38 26.54 -26.92
C SER A 586 -28.14 25.94 -25.74
N VAL A 587 -27.87 26.45 -24.52
CA VAL A 587 -28.59 26.03 -23.31
C VAL A 587 -30.05 26.45 -23.32
N ALA A 588 -30.35 27.67 -23.74
CA ALA A 588 -31.72 28.13 -23.89
C ALA A 588 -32.52 27.28 -24.87
N ASN A 589 -31.94 26.97 -26.04
CA ASN A 589 -32.54 26.07 -27.04
C ASN A 589 -32.72 24.64 -26.51
N LEU A 590 -31.76 24.11 -25.76
CA LEU A 590 -31.86 22.81 -25.10
C LEU A 590 -33.06 22.77 -24.14
N CYS A 591 -33.17 23.80 -23.28
CA CYS A 591 -34.29 23.91 -22.36
C CYS A 591 -35.67 23.95 -23.08
N GLN A 592 -35.76 24.73 -24.15
CA GLN A 592 -36.95 24.78 -24.98
C GLN A 592 -37.31 23.42 -25.58
N ASN A 593 -36.35 22.70 -26.14
CA ASN A 593 -36.56 21.38 -26.76
C ASN A 593 -36.96 20.31 -25.76
N LEU A 594 -36.45 20.40 -24.51
CA LEU A 594 -36.78 19.47 -23.44
C LEU A 594 -38.03 19.85 -22.63
N GLY A 595 -38.61 21.04 -22.88
CA GLY A 595 -39.74 21.56 -22.10
C GLY A 595 -39.38 21.97 -20.67
N ILE A 596 -38.12 22.28 -20.41
CA ILE A 596 -37.56 22.68 -19.11
C ILE A 596 -37.48 24.21 -19.04
N ALA A 597 -37.80 24.81 -17.89
CA ALA A 597 -37.68 26.27 -17.72
C ALA A 597 -36.18 26.65 -17.60
N SER A 598 -35.76 27.70 -18.36
CA SER A 598 -34.44 28.28 -18.21
C SER A 598 -34.44 29.49 -17.29
N VAL A 599 -33.44 29.58 -16.38
CA VAL A 599 -33.18 30.75 -15.54
C VAL A 599 -31.77 31.24 -15.83
N ALA A 600 -31.60 32.51 -16.19
CA ALA A 600 -30.28 33.11 -16.37
C ALA A 600 -29.86 33.82 -15.07
N GLU A 601 -28.66 33.49 -14.60
CA GLU A 601 -28.09 34.08 -13.39
C GLU A 601 -27.13 35.24 -13.69
N GLY A 602 -26.93 36.11 -12.69
CA GLY A 602 -25.92 37.18 -12.79
C GLY A 602 -26.27 38.25 -13.82
N VAL A 603 -27.56 38.49 -14.06
CA VAL A 603 -28.00 39.62 -14.92
C VAL A 603 -27.73 40.94 -14.22
N GLU A 604 -26.82 41.74 -14.76
CA GLU A 604 -26.37 43.00 -14.17
C GLU A 604 -26.83 44.25 -14.94
N SER A 605 -27.30 44.10 -16.19
CA SER A 605 -27.76 45.26 -17.02
C SER A 605 -29.04 44.94 -17.79
N GLU A 606 -29.73 46.01 -18.22
CA GLU A 606 -30.92 45.93 -19.07
C GLU A 606 -30.59 45.30 -20.44
N GLU A 607 -29.42 45.62 -21.00
CA GLU A 607 -28.99 45.09 -22.30
C GLU A 607 -28.85 43.57 -22.28
N ILE A 608 -28.29 43.00 -21.16
CA ILE A 608 -28.19 41.57 -20.95
C ILE A 608 -29.61 40.96 -20.83
N ALA A 609 -30.49 41.61 -20.07
CA ALA A 609 -31.86 41.13 -19.86
C ALA A 609 -32.65 41.06 -21.19
N GLU A 610 -32.61 42.09 -22.01
CA GLU A 610 -33.27 42.14 -23.32
C GLU A 610 -32.63 41.14 -24.32
N GLY A 611 -31.29 40.96 -24.29
CA GLY A 611 -30.64 39.93 -25.10
C GLY A 611 -31.05 38.50 -24.75
N LEU A 612 -31.15 38.18 -23.46
CA LEU A 612 -31.63 36.90 -22.97
C LEU A 612 -33.09 36.65 -23.34
N LYS A 613 -33.92 37.66 -23.23
CA LYS A 613 -35.34 37.63 -23.63
C LYS A 613 -35.46 37.36 -25.13
N ALA A 614 -34.67 37.99 -25.97
CA ALA A 614 -34.63 37.75 -27.41
C ALA A 614 -34.18 36.32 -27.78
N MET A 615 -33.37 35.66 -26.93
CA MET A 615 -33.00 34.25 -27.08
C MET A 615 -34.03 33.26 -26.57
N GLY A 616 -35.13 33.75 -25.97
CA GLY A 616 -36.18 32.90 -25.46
C GLY A 616 -35.93 32.37 -24.04
N VAL A 617 -34.99 32.93 -23.30
CA VAL A 617 -34.80 32.65 -21.86
C VAL A 617 -36.05 33.21 -21.13
N ARG A 618 -36.65 32.34 -20.29
CA ARG A 618 -37.92 32.69 -19.66
C ARG A 618 -37.73 33.49 -18.36
N LEU A 619 -36.81 33.05 -17.53
CA LEU A 619 -36.60 33.58 -16.18
C LEU A 619 -35.19 34.12 -16.06
N ALA A 620 -35.02 35.12 -15.19
CA ALA A 620 -33.74 35.72 -14.92
C ALA A 620 -33.61 36.17 -13.45
N GLN A 621 -32.39 36.19 -12.99
CA GLN A 621 -31.98 36.63 -11.66
C GLN A 621 -30.66 37.40 -11.75
N GLY A 622 -30.53 38.46 -10.95
CA GLY A 622 -29.30 39.23 -10.91
C GLY A 622 -29.47 40.61 -10.31
N TYR A 623 -28.38 41.33 -10.17
CA TYR A 623 -28.34 42.65 -9.53
C TYR A 623 -29.02 43.76 -10.34
N HIS A 624 -29.26 43.52 -11.61
CA HIS A 624 -30.10 44.38 -12.41
C HIS A 624 -31.52 44.49 -11.84
N PHE A 625 -32.09 43.36 -11.37
CA PHE A 625 -33.40 43.32 -10.75
C PHE A 625 -33.35 43.74 -9.27
N SER A 626 -32.61 42.96 -8.48
CA SER A 626 -32.35 43.22 -7.06
C SER A 626 -31.18 42.44 -6.52
N ARG A 627 -30.48 43.00 -5.55
CA ARG A 627 -29.63 42.21 -4.65
C ARG A 627 -30.51 41.36 -3.73
N PRO A 628 -29.94 40.29 -3.09
CA PRO A 628 -30.64 39.55 -2.05
C PRO A 628 -31.20 40.50 -0.95
N LEU A 629 -32.44 40.31 -0.56
CA LEU A 629 -33.16 41.17 0.36
C LEU A 629 -33.60 40.42 1.62
N PRO A 630 -33.71 41.07 2.78
CA PRO A 630 -34.50 40.57 3.90
C PRO A 630 -35.95 40.29 3.50
N LEU A 631 -36.66 39.37 4.19
CA LEU A 631 -37.97 38.88 3.81
C LEU A 631 -39.00 40.01 3.59
N GLU A 632 -39.07 40.97 4.51
CA GLU A 632 -40.01 42.08 4.44
C GLU A 632 -39.83 42.93 3.16
N LEU A 633 -38.59 43.23 2.83
CA LEU A 633 -38.24 44.00 1.62
C LEU A 633 -38.45 43.18 0.34
N ALA A 634 -38.28 41.86 0.40
CA ALA A 634 -38.54 40.98 -0.74
C ALA A 634 -40.04 40.96 -1.07
N ILE A 635 -40.91 40.85 -0.07
CA ILE A 635 -42.37 40.88 -0.25
C ILE A 635 -42.83 42.23 -0.83
N ASP A 636 -42.31 43.35 -0.31
CA ASP A 636 -42.62 44.69 -0.83
C ASP A 636 -42.14 44.86 -2.30
N TYR A 637 -40.97 44.29 -2.64
CA TYR A 637 -40.45 44.31 -4.02
C TYR A 637 -41.38 43.56 -4.99
N ALA A 638 -41.88 42.37 -4.64
CA ALA A 638 -42.83 41.62 -5.47
C ALA A 638 -44.13 42.41 -5.69
N THR A 639 -44.66 42.99 -4.64
CA THR A 639 -45.91 43.79 -4.70
C THR A 639 -45.75 44.99 -5.66
N ARG A 640 -44.60 45.68 -5.62
CA ARG A 640 -44.31 46.78 -6.53
C ARG A 640 -44.16 46.32 -7.99
N CYS A 641 -43.51 45.19 -8.23
CA CYS A 641 -43.39 44.62 -9.57
C CYS A 641 -44.72 44.20 -10.16
N GLU A 642 -45.63 43.63 -9.33
CA GLU A 642 -46.98 43.28 -9.76
C GLU A 642 -47.81 44.51 -10.15
N ALA A 643 -47.75 45.57 -9.34
CA ALA A 643 -48.42 46.83 -9.64
C ALA A 643 -47.95 47.47 -10.94
N ALA A 644 -46.63 47.48 -11.16
CA ALA A 644 -46.00 47.98 -12.38
C ALA A 644 -46.38 47.16 -13.62
N ALA A 645 -46.38 45.81 -13.52
CA ALA A 645 -46.80 44.95 -14.62
C ALA A 645 -48.28 45.09 -14.98
N SER A 646 -49.15 45.27 -13.98
CA SER A 646 -50.58 45.47 -14.16
C SER A 646 -50.87 46.82 -14.87
N SER A 647 -50.10 47.85 -14.54
CA SER A 647 -50.20 49.19 -15.20
C SER A 647 -49.75 49.15 -16.65
N ARG A 648 -48.73 48.37 -16.99
CA ARG A 648 -48.26 48.18 -18.39
C ARG A 648 -49.28 47.44 -19.24
N ASN A 649 -49.96 46.41 -18.69
CA ASN A 649 -50.99 45.68 -19.41
C ASN A 649 -52.26 46.52 -19.66
N SER A 650 -52.58 47.45 -18.79
CA SER A 650 -53.70 48.38 -18.97
C SER A 650 -53.46 49.50 -19.98
N LEU A 651 -52.18 49.78 -20.31
CA LEU A 651 -51.78 50.77 -21.34
C LEU A 651 -51.60 50.12 -22.73
N SER A 652 -51.53 48.81 -22.81
CA SER A 652 -51.37 48.03 -24.07
C SER A 652 -52.65 47.36 -24.56
N ALA A 653 -53.74 47.40 -23.80
CA ALA A 653 -55.13 47.03 -24.14
C ALA A 653 -55.92 48.27 -24.54
#